data_0963490c34a34a6d34677aa2a6e9d996
#
_entry.id   0963490c34a34a6d34677aa2a6e9d996
#
_cell.length_a   1.000
_cell.length_b   1.000
_cell.length_c   1.000
_cell.angle_alpha   90.00
_cell.angle_beta   90.00
_cell.angle_gamma   90.00
#
_symmetry.space_group_name_H-M   'P 1'
#
loop_
_entity.id
_entity.type
_entity.pdbx_description
1 polymer ?
#
loop_
_entity_poly.entity_id
_entity_poly.type
_entity_poly.pdbx_seq_one_letter_code
_entity_poly.pdbx_strand_id
1 'polypeptide(L)'
;MYRLPVVCLSVLLFSVALRAQPVSGLPEKVSSPGAPVYDPQALFAPGFYADDHLGTRSPNGAPSRSYWQNRADYNLSVRLDTVRNELEGSAVIRYTTNSPDSLHSLWLYLDQQTYRADARSNFLTSLAAGGHTEGYHLSSVQLGQDGDMADADYVITDTRMQIRLQRALPAKGGRVTLTIHYRYTVPGDFGNRTDYVSTRNGKIYEIAQWYPRMCVYDDRQGWNTLPFLGAGEFYDEYGDFDYRVTVPWDMIVAGSGELQNPAAVLTAKPQEHLAAARNSDKTVMIRDAAAVGDPASRPVHGGTLTWHFKMNNTRDVAFGASRAYIWDAARVNLPGGKHSLAMSVYPVESAGPDAWDRATEYLKGSIEYFSKQWYVFPYPVAINEAGIAGGMEYPGIVFDGITDKGKELYWVTAHEIGHNWFPMIVGSDERSYGWMDEGFNTFIDVYASDAFNNGEYAPKRDGEYAPGGGNPVDEILPLLKDPKAPLPMTRADGIPEKYRHPIVYFKPALGLVLLREQVLGHDRFDYAFRRYIQAWAYRHPGPYDFFRVMENEAGEDLSWFWREWFFHNWCLDLAVREVQVADGSADITIANLDRMALPAMLELVWKDGTRERISVPVETWLQGDTRTLHVPATQPLASVTVDPDHVLPDANRSNNTWTAP
;
A
#
# COMPACT_ATOMS: atom_id res chain seq x y z
N MET A 1 15.34 74.82 45.08
CA MET A 1 15.90 73.80 46.00
C MET A 1 14.77 72.89 46.45
N TYR A 2 14.73 71.71 46.00
CA TYR A 2 14.22 70.50 46.65
C TYR A 2 14.49 69.32 45.71
N ARG A 3 15.38 68.43 46.13
CA ARG A 3 15.70 67.18 45.46
C ARG A 3 14.70 66.12 45.89
N LEU A 4 14.07 65.43 44.96
CA LEU A 4 13.30 64.19 45.22
C LEU A 4 14.16 62.97 44.75
N PRO A 5 14.19 61.88 45.53
CA PRO A 5 15.01 60.71 45.19
C PRO A 5 14.27 59.82 44.19
N VAL A 6 15.06 59.29 43.25
CA VAL A 6 14.64 58.27 42.30
C VAL A 6 14.65 56.93 43.03
N VAL A 7 13.51 56.28 43.15
CA VAL A 7 13.37 54.88 43.58
C VAL A 7 13.44 53.98 42.37
N CYS A 8 14.55 53.25 42.25
CA CYS A 8 14.68 52.14 41.28
C CYS A 8 13.84 50.95 41.77
N LEU A 9 12.75 50.65 41.05
CA LEU A 9 12.00 49.42 41.24
C LEU A 9 12.60 48.34 40.33
N SER A 10 13.32 47.41 40.94
CA SER A 10 13.85 46.22 40.25
C SER A 10 12.73 45.24 40.06
N VAL A 11 12.22 45.09 38.83
CA VAL A 11 11.28 44.03 38.46
C VAL A 11 12.09 42.78 38.22
N LEU A 12 12.01 41.82 39.13
CA LEU A 12 12.48 40.45 38.97
C LEU A 12 11.55 39.70 38.00
N LEU A 13 11.95 39.58 36.76
CA LEU A 13 11.31 38.65 35.80
C LEU A 13 11.69 37.22 36.17
N PHE A 14 10.79 36.52 36.82
CA PHE A 14 10.86 35.06 36.91
C PHE A 14 10.50 34.49 35.54
N SER A 15 11.49 34.11 34.77
CA SER A 15 11.31 33.26 33.60
C SER A 15 11.00 31.84 34.10
N VAL A 16 9.73 31.48 34.09
CA VAL A 16 9.32 30.07 34.22
C VAL A 16 9.68 29.40 32.90
N ALA A 17 10.84 28.76 32.86
CA ALA A 17 11.17 27.82 31.80
C ALA A 17 10.24 26.61 31.93
N LEU A 18 9.17 26.57 31.18
CA LEU A 18 8.46 25.32 30.90
C LEU A 18 9.46 24.38 30.19
N ARG A 19 10.11 23.53 30.96
CA ARG A 19 10.76 22.36 30.38
C ARG A 19 9.63 21.45 29.90
N ALA A 20 9.45 21.35 28.59
CA ALA A 20 8.77 20.23 28.00
C ALA A 20 9.49 18.98 28.50
N GLN A 21 8.82 18.16 29.30
CA GLN A 21 9.33 16.84 29.62
C GLN A 21 9.30 16.03 28.31
N PRO A 22 10.40 15.37 27.95
CA PRO A 22 10.34 14.40 26.87
C PRO A 22 9.31 13.35 27.31
N VAL A 23 8.39 13.00 26.39
CA VAL A 23 7.54 11.82 26.53
C VAL A 23 8.51 10.67 26.74
N SER A 24 8.60 10.17 27.94
CA SER A 24 9.41 9.01 28.29
C SER A 24 8.77 7.82 27.58
N GLY A 25 9.39 7.41 26.47
CA GLY A 25 9.32 5.99 26.13
C GLY A 25 9.62 5.22 27.42
N LEU A 26 8.87 4.18 27.70
CA LEU A 26 9.13 3.31 28.85
C LEU A 26 10.63 3.02 28.86
N PRO A 27 11.34 3.21 29.98
CA PRO A 27 12.78 2.98 30.00
C PRO A 27 13.00 1.51 29.62
N GLU A 28 13.81 1.30 28.59
CA GLU A 28 14.34 -0.03 28.29
C GLU A 28 15.05 -0.51 29.57
N LYS A 29 14.43 -1.47 30.26
CA LYS A 29 15.09 -2.10 31.39
C LYS A 29 16.33 -2.80 30.86
N VAL A 30 17.50 -2.25 31.13
CA VAL A 30 18.76 -2.97 30.97
C VAL A 30 18.64 -4.23 31.79
N SER A 31 18.47 -5.37 31.15
CA SER A 31 18.33 -6.65 31.84
C SER A 31 19.58 -6.91 32.65
N SER A 32 19.40 -7.07 33.97
CA SER A 32 20.46 -7.59 34.82
C SER A 32 20.83 -9.01 34.35
N PRO A 33 22.13 -9.40 34.36
CA PRO A 33 22.51 -10.77 34.00
C PRO A 33 21.76 -11.78 34.88
N GLY A 34 20.87 -12.57 34.24
CA GLY A 34 20.06 -13.59 34.93
C GLY A 34 18.58 -13.27 35.11
N ALA A 35 18.08 -12.09 34.64
CA ALA A 35 16.64 -11.84 34.57
C ALA A 35 16.00 -12.65 33.41
N PRO A 36 14.74 -13.12 33.56
CA PRO A 36 14.02 -13.75 32.45
C PRO A 36 13.94 -12.79 31.27
N VAL A 37 14.14 -13.31 30.06
CA VAL A 37 14.06 -12.51 28.79
C VAL A 37 12.63 -12.06 28.52
N TYR A 38 11.67 -12.91 28.90
CA TYR A 38 10.25 -12.61 28.80
C TYR A 38 9.81 -11.66 29.91
N ASP A 39 9.17 -10.53 29.52
CA ASP A 39 8.62 -9.54 30.46
C ASP A 39 7.13 -9.30 30.15
N PRO A 40 6.22 -10.03 30.86
CA PRO A 40 4.78 -9.86 30.62
C PRO A 40 4.27 -8.46 30.98
N GLN A 41 4.91 -7.77 31.95
CA GLN A 41 4.50 -6.42 32.33
C GLN A 41 4.80 -5.39 31.22
N ALA A 42 5.87 -5.59 30.46
CA ALA A 42 6.18 -4.75 29.32
C ALA A 42 5.28 -5.08 28.12
N LEU A 43 5.07 -6.36 27.82
CA LEU A 43 4.27 -6.79 26.65
C LEU A 43 2.78 -6.43 26.81
N PHE A 44 2.17 -6.73 27.96
CA PHE A 44 0.75 -6.47 28.25
C PHE A 44 0.51 -5.14 28.98
N ALA A 45 1.47 -4.21 28.93
CA ALA A 45 1.32 -2.90 29.58
C ALA A 45 0.08 -2.16 29.04
N PRO A 46 -0.77 -1.60 29.90
CA PRO A 46 -1.84 -0.70 29.48
C PRO A 46 -1.29 0.56 28.83
N GLY A 47 -2.13 1.35 28.16
CA GLY A 47 -1.74 2.65 27.61
C GLY A 47 -0.93 2.56 26.31
N PHE A 48 -1.17 1.54 25.49
CA PHE A 48 -0.57 1.43 24.16
C PHE A 48 -0.89 2.62 23.25
N TYR A 49 -2.13 3.10 23.32
CA TYR A 49 -2.56 4.28 22.60
C TYR A 49 -2.27 5.56 23.38
N ALA A 50 -1.64 6.53 22.72
CA ALA A 50 -1.60 7.88 23.25
C ALA A 50 -3.02 8.50 23.24
N ASP A 51 -3.32 9.31 24.24
CA ASP A 51 -4.54 10.14 24.23
C ASP A 51 -4.38 11.21 23.14
N ASP A 52 -4.82 10.92 21.92
CA ASP A 52 -4.94 11.94 20.90
C ASP A 52 -6.33 12.59 21.01
N HIS A 53 -6.34 13.85 21.34
CA HIS A 53 -7.58 14.63 21.50
C HIS A 53 -7.97 15.39 20.23
N LEU A 54 -7.55 14.95 19.05
CA LEU A 54 -7.82 15.64 17.77
C LEU A 54 -9.33 15.77 17.48
N GLY A 55 -10.15 14.91 18.10
CA GLY A 55 -11.61 14.92 17.93
C GLY A 55 -12.08 14.47 16.53
N THR A 56 -11.17 14.33 15.59
CA THR A 56 -11.44 13.90 14.21
C THR A 56 -11.46 12.37 14.07
N ARG A 57 -10.90 11.67 15.06
CA ARG A 57 -10.90 10.20 15.18
C ARG A 57 -11.83 9.78 16.33
N SER A 58 -12.57 8.70 16.13
CA SER A 58 -13.35 8.09 17.20
C SER A 58 -12.51 7.13 18.03
N PRO A 59 -12.85 6.86 19.30
CA PRO A 59 -12.10 5.90 20.12
C PRO A 59 -12.01 4.48 19.54
N ASN A 60 -12.95 4.11 18.68
CA ASN A 60 -12.95 2.82 17.95
C ASN A 60 -12.14 2.86 16.65
N GLY A 61 -11.32 3.88 16.42
CA GLY A 61 -10.48 3.99 15.22
C GLY A 61 -11.17 4.46 13.95
N ALA A 62 -12.50 4.59 13.94
CA ALA A 62 -13.23 5.11 12.78
C ALA A 62 -13.16 6.64 12.69
N PRO A 63 -13.38 7.25 11.50
CA PRO A 63 -13.54 8.70 11.40
C PRO A 63 -14.71 9.17 12.27
N SER A 64 -14.50 10.25 13.04
CA SER A 64 -15.57 10.87 13.83
C SER A 64 -16.48 11.73 12.95
N ARG A 65 -17.53 12.30 13.58
CA ARG A 65 -18.39 13.29 12.90
C ARG A 65 -17.65 14.59 12.56
N SER A 66 -16.53 14.86 13.21
CA SER A 66 -15.70 16.03 12.99
C SER A 66 -14.56 15.77 12.00
N TYR A 67 -14.46 14.57 11.46
CA TYR A 67 -13.47 14.24 10.43
C TYR A 67 -13.69 15.09 9.19
N TRP A 68 -12.63 15.63 8.67
CA TRP A 68 -12.61 16.41 7.45
C TRP A 68 -11.48 15.95 6.54
N GLN A 69 -11.62 16.24 5.28
CA GLN A 69 -10.64 15.93 4.25
C GLN A 69 -10.81 16.91 3.11
N ASN A 70 -9.72 17.35 2.53
CA ASN A 70 -9.72 18.25 1.40
C ASN A 70 -10.03 17.51 0.09
N ARG A 71 -10.12 18.25 -1.01
CA ARG A 71 -10.43 17.66 -2.31
C ARG A 71 -9.68 18.41 -3.41
N ALA A 72 -9.14 17.66 -4.36
CA ALA A 72 -8.47 18.19 -5.55
C ALA A 72 -9.08 17.57 -6.82
N ASP A 73 -9.83 18.38 -7.60
CA ASP A 73 -10.37 17.97 -8.89
C ASP A 73 -9.45 18.44 -10.01
N TYR A 74 -9.22 17.57 -11.00
CA TYR A 74 -8.26 17.81 -12.08
C TYR A 74 -8.91 17.82 -13.47
N ASN A 75 -8.57 18.83 -14.27
CA ASN A 75 -8.78 18.82 -15.71
C ASN A 75 -7.41 18.89 -16.39
N LEU A 76 -7.00 17.79 -17.02
CA LEU A 76 -5.65 17.64 -17.53
C LEU A 76 -5.69 17.51 -19.07
N SER A 77 -4.68 18.07 -19.72
CA SER A 77 -4.47 17.87 -21.15
C SER A 77 -2.99 17.64 -21.38
N VAL A 78 -2.65 16.63 -22.19
CA VAL A 78 -1.27 16.28 -22.47
C VAL A 78 -1.09 15.87 -23.92
N ARG A 79 0.08 16.15 -24.47
CA ARG A 79 0.53 15.73 -25.79
C ARG A 79 1.86 14.99 -25.65
N LEU A 80 1.95 13.81 -26.21
CA LEU A 80 3.18 13.02 -26.29
C LEU A 80 3.83 13.22 -27.67
N ASP A 81 5.05 13.75 -27.68
CA ASP A 81 5.93 13.80 -28.84
C ASP A 81 6.86 12.58 -28.82
N THR A 82 6.59 11.60 -29.65
CA THR A 82 7.35 10.34 -29.71
C THR A 82 8.68 10.46 -30.45
N VAL A 83 8.95 11.58 -31.11
CA VAL A 83 10.23 11.85 -31.76
C VAL A 83 11.23 12.40 -30.74
N ARG A 84 10.77 13.33 -29.91
CA ARG A 84 11.59 13.93 -28.84
C ARG A 84 11.50 13.17 -27.52
N ASN A 85 10.58 12.22 -27.39
CA ASN A 85 10.16 11.60 -26.13
C ASN A 85 9.81 12.66 -25.08
N GLU A 86 9.03 13.65 -25.46
CA GLU A 86 8.67 14.76 -24.62
C GLU A 86 7.16 14.76 -24.37
N LEU A 87 6.77 15.06 -23.16
CA LEU A 87 5.40 15.24 -22.76
C LEU A 87 5.18 16.73 -22.44
N GLU A 88 4.21 17.34 -23.13
CA GLU A 88 3.79 18.72 -22.90
C GLU A 88 2.34 18.72 -22.42
N GLY A 89 2.07 19.40 -21.31
CA GLY A 89 0.75 19.35 -20.69
C GLY A 89 0.31 20.62 -19.99
N SER A 90 -0.96 20.63 -19.65
CA SER A 90 -1.57 21.61 -18.76
C SER A 90 -2.42 20.90 -17.70
N ALA A 91 -2.31 21.38 -16.46
CA ALA A 91 -3.12 20.94 -15.33
C ALA A 91 -3.95 22.11 -14.82
N VAL A 92 -5.27 21.98 -14.84
CA VAL A 92 -6.19 22.86 -14.12
C VAL A 92 -6.67 22.11 -12.89
N ILE A 93 -6.24 22.56 -11.72
CA ILE A 93 -6.52 21.93 -10.42
C ILE A 93 -7.49 22.81 -9.64
N ARG A 94 -8.64 22.27 -9.26
CA ARG A 94 -9.61 22.94 -8.39
C ARG A 94 -9.46 22.33 -7.00
N TYR A 95 -8.83 23.08 -6.11
CA TYR A 95 -8.62 22.66 -4.73
C TYR A 95 -9.68 23.26 -3.81
N THR A 96 -10.26 22.41 -2.97
CA THR A 96 -11.24 22.80 -1.94
C THR A 96 -10.72 22.38 -0.58
N THR A 97 -10.50 23.33 0.33
CA THR A 97 -10.17 23.02 1.72
C THR A 97 -11.43 22.87 2.55
N ASN A 98 -11.56 21.74 3.23
CA ASN A 98 -12.59 21.48 4.25
C ASN A 98 -12.00 21.55 5.67
N SER A 99 -10.69 21.81 5.77
CA SER A 99 -9.98 22.03 7.02
C SER A 99 -10.65 23.12 7.89
N PRO A 100 -10.64 22.99 9.22
CA PRO A 100 -11.02 24.07 10.13
C PRO A 100 -10.03 25.24 10.08
N ASP A 101 -8.84 25.07 9.48
CA ASP A 101 -7.80 26.08 9.38
C ASP A 101 -7.87 26.83 8.05
N SER A 102 -7.52 28.11 8.07
CA SER A 102 -7.25 28.88 6.86
C SER A 102 -5.85 28.59 6.35
N LEU A 103 -5.69 28.37 5.04
CA LEU A 103 -4.42 28.02 4.46
C LEU A 103 -3.72 29.26 3.86
N HIS A 104 -2.46 29.47 4.20
CA HIS A 104 -1.61 30.56 3.70
C HIS A 104 -0.68 30.14 2.55
N SER A 105 -0.57 28.84 2.31
CA SER A 105 0.19 28.27 1.21
C SER A 105 -0.44 26.98 0.74
N LEU A 106 -0.11 26.59 -0.51
CA LEU A 106 -0.44 25.30 -1.09
C LEU A 106 0.85 24.56 -1.41
N TRP A 107 0.81 23.25 -1.36
CA TRP A 107 1.95 22.41 -1.71
C TRP A 107 1.58 21.39 -2.78
N LEU A 108 2.49 21.23 -3.74
CA LEU A 108 2.36 20.25 -4.81
C LEU A 108 3.62 19.38 -4.91
N TYR A 109 3.43 18.15 -5.32
CA TYR A 109 4.51 17.28 -5.78
C TYR A 109 4.83 17.56 -7.25
N LEU A 110 6.11 17.55 -7.55
CA LEU A 110 6.70 17.63 -8.87
C LEU A 110 7.59 16.39 -9.07
N ASP A 111 6.96 15.23 -9.23
CA ASP A 111 7.66 13.95 -9.15
C ASP A 111 8.74 13.78 -10.23
N GLN A 112 8.55 14.35 -11.43
CA GLN A 112 9.56 14.28 -12.50
C GLN A 112 10.89 14.96 -12.15
N GLN A 113 10.93 15.79 -11.10
CA GLN A 113 12.18 16.37 -10.60
C GLN A 113 13.12 15.32 -9.99
N THR A 114 12.62 14.11 -9.67
CA THR A 114 13.45 13.00 -9.18
C THR A 114 14.50 12.54 -10.19
N TYR A 115 14.28 12.79 -11.50
CA TYR A 115 15.20 12.42 -12.57
C TYR A 115 16.31 13.46 -12.80
N ARG A 116 16.32 14.58 -12.09
CA ARG A 116 17.37 15.58 -12.21
C ARG A 116 18.68 15.08 -11.60
N ALA A 117 19.78 15.55 -12.15
CA ALA A 117 21.11 15.22 -11.63
C ALA A 117 21.35 15.69 -10.18
N ASP A 118 20.66 16.77 -9.75
CA ASP A 118 20.75 17.34 -8.41
C ASP A 118 19.61 16.88 -7.47
N ALA A 119 18.81 15.90 -7.87
CA ALA A 119 17.72 15.38 -7.05
C ALA A 119 18.24 14.74 -5.75
N ARG A 120 17.51 14.94 -4.65
CA ARG A 120 17.85 14.36 -3.33
C ARG A 120 17.82 12.85 -3.31
N SER A 121 16.95 12.23 -4.12
CA SER A 121 16.86 10.77 -4.29
C SER A 121 18.20 10.13 -4.68
N ASN A 122 19.06 10.83 -5.43
CA ASN A 122 20.39 10.35 -5.85
C ASN A 122 21.34 10.05 -4.66
N PHE A 123 21.06 10.57 -3.46
CA PHE A 123 21.85 10.29 -2.25
C PHE A 123 21.39 9.02 -1.52
N LEU A 124 20.19 8.49 -1.82
CA LEU A 124 19.65 7.29 -1.21
C LEU A 124 19.63 6.11 -2.18
N THR A 125 19.11 6.33 -3.37
CA THR A 125 19.01 5.33 -4.43
C THR A 125 19.33 6.01 -5.75
N SER A 126 20.07 5.34 -6.63
CA SER A 126 20.27 5.85 -7.99
C SER A 126 19.05 5.48 -8.83
N LEU A 127 18.01 6.30 -8.79
CA LEU A 127 16.82 6.14 -9.65
C LEU A 127 17.14 6.37 -11.12
N ALA A 128 18.24 7.05 -11.43
CA ALA A 128 18.65 7.38 -12.78
C ALA A 128 19.89 6.58 -13.21
N ALA A 129 19.88 5.28 -13.06
CA ALA A 129 20.96 4.40 -13.50
C ALA A 129 21.25 4.54 -15.01
N GLY A 130 20.27 4.95 -15.81
CA GLY A 130 20.39 5.18 -17.26
C GLY A 130 20.70 6.61 -17.69
N GLY A 131 20.75 7.60 -16.75
CA GLY A 131 20.99 8.99 -17.03
C GLY A 131 20.06 9.93 -16.27
N HIS A 132 20.10 11.22 -16.60
CA HIS A 132 19.28 12.25 -15.97
C HIS A 132 18.47 13.02 -17.02
N THR A 133 17.36 13.61 -16.58
CA THR A 133 16.60 14.59 -17.35
C THR A 133 16.64 15.95 -16.66
N GLU A 134 16.06 16.98 -17.30
CA GLU A 134 15.89 18.30 -16.67
C GLU A 134 14.69 18.36 -15.70
N GLY A 135 13.90 17.28 -15.57
CA GLY A 135 12.65 17.27 -14.85
C GLY A 135 11.58 18.16 -15.47
N TYR A 136 10.65 18.68 -14.67
CA TYR A 136 9.63 19.61 -15.15
C TYR A 136 10.23 20.96 -15.55
N HIS A 137 9.87 21.40 -16.74
CA HIS A 137 9.96 22.80 -17.15
C HIS A 137 8.57 23.43 -17.07
N LEU A 138 8.36 24.35 -16.13
CA LEU A 138 7.10 25.07 -15.94
C LEU A 138 7.12 26.35 -16.79
N SER A 139 6.24 26.45 -17.77
CA SER A 139 6.14 27.65 -18.61
C SER A 139 5.21 28.72 -18.01
N SER A 140 4.23 28.31 -17.20
CA SER A 140 3.41 29.23 -16.40
C SER A 140 2.82 28.50 -15.20
N VAL A 141 2.68 29.21 -14.08
CA VAL A 141 1.95 28.80 -12.88
C VAL A 141 1.05 29.95 -12.48
N GLN A 142 -0.26 29.75 -12.62
CA GLN A 142 -1.27 30.77 -12.33
C GLN A 142 -2.21 30.31 -11.22
N LEU A 143 -2.62 31.26 -10.39
CA LEU A 143 -3.51 31.05 -9.25
C LEU A 143 -4.75 31.93 -9.42
N GLY A 144 -5.94 31.33 -9.29
CA GLY A 144 -7.23 32.03 -9.28
C GLY A 144 -7.93 31.90 -7.95
N GLN A 145 -8.23 33.04 -7.31
CA GLN A 145 -9.12 33.15 -6.18
C GLN A 145 -10.26 34.08 -6.58
N ASP A 146 -11.52 33.71 -6.30
CA ASP A 146 -12.72 34.53 -6.61
C ASP A 146 -12.89 34.93 -8.09
N GLY A 147 -12.29 34.15 -9.02
CA GLY A 147 -12.45 34.36 -10.47
C GLY A 147 -11.29 35.09 -11.16
N ASP A 148 -10.44 35.77 -10.44
CA ASP A 148 -9.28 36.49 -11.01
C ASP A 148 -8.05 35.54 -11.05
N MET A 149 -7.50 35.32 -12.26
CA MET A 149 -6.26 34.54 -12.44
C MET A 149 -5.05 35.47 -12.49
N ALA A 150 -4.01 35.17 -11.72
CA ALA A 150 -2.74 35.89 -11.71
C ALA A 150 -1.57 34.91 -11.62
N ASP A 151 -0.37 35.38 -11.98
CA ASP A 151 0.84 34.59 -11.80
C ASP A 151 1.06 34.29 -10.33
N ALA A 152 1.38 33.04 -10.01
CA ALA A 152 1.57 32.59 -8.64
C ALA A 152 2.96 32.96 -8.11
N ASP A 153 3.03 33.33 -6.84
CA ASP A 153 4.31 33.39 -6.10
C ASP A 153 4.63 31.97 -5.61
N TYR A 154 5.68 31.35 -6.18
CA TYR A 154 6.05 29.99 -5.83
C TYR A 154 7.56 29.77 -5.71
N VAL A 155 7.92 28.72 -4.98
CA VAL A 155 9.30 28.22 -4.89
C VAL A 155 9.32 26.70 -5.06
N ILE A 156 10.28 26.21 -5.83
CA ILE A 156 10.51 24.77 -6.01
C ILE A 156 11.68 24.35 -5.12
N THR A 157 11.45 23.27 -4.36
CA THR A 157 12.47 22.64 -3.55
C THR A 157 12.47 21.13 -3.84
N ASP A 158 13.43 20.67 -4.64
CA ASP A 158 13.52 19.28 -5.09
C ASP A 158 12.19 18.84 -5.74
N THR A 159 11.57 17.77 -5.32
CA THR A 159 10.31 17.25 -5.87
C THR A 159 9.05 17.95 -5.36
N ARG A 160 9.15 19.17 -4.82
CA ARG A 160 8.00 19.90 -4.23
C ARG A 160 7.96 21.35 -4.67
N MET A 161 6.76 21.86 -4.81
CA MET A 161 6.48 23.26 -5.07
C MET A 161 5.58 23.85 -3.97
N GLN A 162 6.01 24.92 -3.35
CA GLN A 162 5.20 25.75 -2.45
C GLN A 162 4.65 26.93 -3.24
N ILE A 163 3.33 27.12 -3.20
CA ILE A 163 2.66 28.32 -3.69
C ILE A 163 2.22 29.16 -2.50
N ARG A 164 2.65 30.43 -2.44
CA ARG A 164 2.31 31.37 -1.38
C ARG A 164 1.06 32.13 -1.75
N LEU A 165 0.06 32.12 -0.87
CA LEU A 165 -1.21 32.79 -1.13
C LEU A 165 -1.15 34.23 -0.64
N GLN A 166 -1.48 35.20 -1.51
CA GLN A 166 -1.58 36.61 -1.12
C GLN A 166 -2.71 36.84 -0.11
N ARG A 167 -3.80 36.10 -0.24
CA ARG A 167 -4.91 36.03 0.73
C ARG A 167 -5.05 34.60 1.20
N ALA A 168 -5.20 34.43 2.51
CA ALA A 168 -5.44 33.09 3.06
C ALA A 168 -6.68 32.46 2.42
N LEU A 169 -6.59 31.18 2.08
CA LEU A 169 -7.75 30.41 1.65
C LEU A 169 -8.64 30.15 2.88
N PRO A 170 -9.89 30.59 2.88
CA PRO A 170 -10.76 30.45 4.06
C PRO A 170 -10.97 29.00 4.46
N ALA A 171 -11.06 28.75 5.76
CA ALA A 171 -11.43 27.46 6.33
C ALA A 171 -12.81 26.98 5.82
N LYS A 172 -13.04 25.66 5.87
CA LYS A 172 -14.35 25.03 5.69
C LYS A 172 -15.05 25.39 4.36
N GLY A 173 -14.41 25.11 3.26
CA GLY A 173 -14.97 25.27 1.91
C GLY A 173 -14.30 26.34 1.07
N GLY A 174 -13.17 26.90 1.50
CA GLY A 174 -12.35 27.79 0.68
C GLY A 174 -11.91 27.11 -0.60
N ARG A 175 -11.94 27.82 -1.74
CA ARG A 175 -11.63 27.28 -3.06
C ARG A 175 -10.59 28.10 -3.78
N VAL A 176 -9.77 27.40 -4.56
CA VAL A 176 -8.77 28.02 -5.42
C VAL A 176 -8.61 27.18 -6.69
N THR A 177 -8.29 27.84 -7.80
CA THR A 177 -7.94 27.18 -9.05
C THR A 177 -6.48 27.45 -9.39
N LEU A 178 -5.73 26.39 -9.65
CA LEU A 178 -4.37 26.46 -10.19
C LEU A 178 -4.40 26.08 -11.66
N THR A 179 -3.67 26.82 -12.49
CA THR A 179 -3.43 26.47 -13.90
C THR A 179 -1.92 26.41 -14.10
N ILE A 180 -1.41 25.24 -14.47
CA ILE A 180 0.01 24.99 -14.63
C ILE A 180 0.27 24.43 -16.01
N HIS A 181 1.13 25.09 -16.79
CA HIS A 181 1.63 24.59 -18.06
C HIS A 181 3.05 24.07 -17.88
N TYR A 182 3.30 22.85 -18.34
CA TYR A 182 4.55 22.16 -18.11
C TYR A 182 4.95 21.30 -19.31
N ARG A 183 6.24 20.96 -19.34
CA ARG A 183 6.77 19.90 -20.21
C ARG A 183 7.93 19.20 -19.51
N TYR A 184 8.21 17.99 -19.91
CA TYR A 184 9.39 17.24 -19.48
C TYR A 184 9.75 16.15 -20.49
N THR A 185 10.99 15.69 -20.46
CA THR A 185 11.46 14.55 -21.24
C THR A 185 11.08 13.25 -20.53
N VAL A 186 10.39 12.36 -21.22
CA VAL A 186 10.14 10.99 -20.75
C VAL A 186 11.48 10.27 -20.77
N PRO A 187 11.98 9.78 -19.63
CA PRO A 187 13.18 8.95 -19.58
C PRO A 187 13.01 7.71 -20.48
N GLY A 188 14.05 6.95 -20.71
CA GLY A 188 13.97 5.73 -21.50
C GLY A 188 14.86 4.64 -20.92
N ASP A 189 14.32 3.45 -20.85
CA ASP A 189 15.02 2.24 -20.39
C ASP A 189 15.55 2.32 -18.93
N PHE A 190 14.86 3.06 -18.05
CA PHE A 190 15.22 3.21 -16.62
C PHE A 190 14.46 2.21 -15.72
N GLY A 191 13.38 1.61 -16.22
CA GLY A 191 12.50 0.75 -15.42
C GLY A 191 11.76 1.52 -14.33
N ASN A 192 11.25 2.72 -14.64
CA ASN A 192 10.59 3.63 -13.72
C ASN A 192 9.13 3.92 -14.12
N ARG A 193 8.44 4.66 -13.27
CA ARG A 193 7.00 4.97 -13.33
C ARG A 193 6.59 5.85 -14.50
N THR A 194 7.51 6.62 -15.06
CA THR A 194 7.36 7.33 -16.34
C THR A 194 8.55 6.94 -17.19
N ASP A 195 8.29 6.13 -18.22
CA ASP A 195 9.35 5.54 -19.02
C ASP A 195 8.85 5.05 -20.37
N TYR A 196 9.74 4.50 -21.20
CA TYR A 196 9.36 3.74 -22.38
C TYR A 196 10.32 2.59 -22.65
N VAL A 197 9.80 1.53 -23.26
CA VAL A 197 10.56 0.40 -23.75
C VAL A 197 10.37 0.25 -25.27
N SER A 198 11.42 -0.15 -25.96
CA SER A 198 11.37 -0.43 -27.41
C SER A 198 10.93 -1.86 -27.67
N THR A 199 9.91 -2.03 -28.51
CA THR A 199 9.42 -3.33 -28.97
C THR A 199 9.59 -3.46 -30.50
N ARG A 200 9.29 -4.64 -31.04
CA ARG A 200 9.36 -4.91 -32.49
C ARG A 200 8.52 -3.93 -33.31
N ASN A 201 7.35 -3.52 -32.81
CA ASN A 201 6.39 -2.72 -33.52
C ASN A 201 6.34 -1.26 -33.07
N GLY A 202 7.26 -0.83 -32.21
CA GLY A 202 7.34 0.54 -31.70
C GLY A 202 7.55 0.61 -30.20
N LYS A 203 7.60 1.82 -29.68
CA LYS A 203 7.75 2.05 -28.23
C LYS A 203 6.43 1.84 -27.51
N ILE A 204 6.53 1.30 -26.31
CA ILE A 204 5.48 1.36 -25.28
C ILE A 204 5.90 2.44 -24.31
N TYR A 205 5.02 3.39 -24.04
CA TYR A 205 5.19 4.44 -23.05
C TYR A 205 4.27 4.16 -21.87
N GLU A 206 4.85 4.01 -20.69
CA GLU A 206 4.18 3.99 -19.40
C GLU A 206 4.29 5.38 -18.80
N ILE A 207 3.17 6.04 -18.55
CA ILE A 207 3.14 7.44 -18.12
C ILE A 207 2.33 7.60 -16.85
N ALA A 208 3.06 7.75 -15.75
CA ALA A 208 2.50 7.94 -14.42
C ALA A 208 3.19 9.10 -13.68
N GLN A 209 2.56 9.63 -12.62
CA GLN A 209 3.10 10.81 -11.90
C GLN A 209 3.45 11.97 -12.85
N TRP A 210 2.61 12.16 -13.88
CA TRP A 210 2.92 12.92 -15.06
C TRP A 210 2.44 14.39 -15.05
N TYR A 211 1.77 14.79 -13.99
CA TYR A 211 1.26 16.15 -13.77
C TYR A 211 1.58 16.60 -12.33
N PRO A 212 1.65 17.93 -12.05
CA PRO A 212 1.80 18.43 -10.70
C PRO A 212 0.62 18.02 -9.81
N ARG A 213 0.86 17.32 -8.69
CA ARG A 213 -0.16 16.76 -7.79
C ARG A 213 -0.24 17.52 -6.48
N MET A 214 -1.45 17.74 -5.95
CA MET A 214 -1.62 18.37 -4.64
C MET A 214 -1.13 17.45 -3.52
N CYS A 215 -0.29 17.99 -2.62
CA CYS A 215 0.01 17.33 -1.37
C CYS A 215 -1.23 17.26 -0.48
N VAL A 216 -1.32 16.22 0.34
CA VAL A 216 -2.39 16.11 1.35
C VAL A 216 -2.15 17.12 2.48
N TYR A 217 -3.21 17.82 2.88
CA TYR A 217 -3.29 18.55 4.13
C TYR A 217 -4.28 17.84 5.03
N ASP A 218 -3.78 17.13 6.04
CA ASP A 218 -4.59 16.28 6.90
C ASP A 218 -4.75 16.82 8.33
N ASP A 219 -5.55 16.12 9.10
CA ASP A 219 -5.88 16.45 10.49
C ASP A 219 -4.84 15.97 11.50
N ARG A 220 -3.78 15.27 11.05
CA ARG A 220 -2.73 14.71 11.92
C ARG A 220 -1.48 15.59 11.97
N GLN A 221 -1.02 16.09 10.82
CA GLN A 221 0.21 16.88 10.75
C GLN A 221 0.11 18.10 9.81
N GLY A 222 -1.07 18.40 9.26
CA GLY A 222 -1.23 19.47 8.30
C GLY A 222 -0.65 19.08 6.93
N TRP A 223 0.21 19.91 6.32
CA TRP A 223 0.81 19.62 5.02
C TRP A 223 1.81 18.46 5.09
N ASN A 224 1.56 17.44 4.28
CA ASN A 224 2.45 16.29 4.07
C ASN A 224 3.35 16.59 2.88
N THR A 225 4.58 17.01 3.16
CA THR A 225 5.52 17.53 2.15
C THR A 225 6.84 16.78 2.13
N LEU A 226 6.86 15.49 2.46
CA LEU A 226 8.06 14.68 2.33
C LEU A 226 8.49 14.62 0.87
N PRO A 227 9.77 14.80 0.55
CA PRO A 227 10.25 14.69 -0.83
C PRO A 227 10.02 13.26 -1.35
N PHE A 228 9.84 13.13 -2.66
CA PHE A 228 9.85 11.82 -3.29
C PHE A 228 11.32 11.36 -3.43
N LEU A 229 11.69 10.34 -2.68
CA LEU A 229 13.06 9.80 -2.64
C LEU A 229 13.15 8.38 -3.22
N GLY A 230 12.04 7.86 -3.74
CA GLY A 230 11.95 6.58 -4.42
C GLY A 230 11.24 5.48 -3.66
N ALA A 231 11.37 5.42 -2.32
CA ALA A 231 10.81 4.33 -1.52
C ALA A 231 9.42 4.62 -0.95
N GLY A 232 9.09 5.88 -0.71
CA GLY A 232 7.77 6.29 -0.23
C GLY A 232 6.93 6.77 -1.40
N GLU A 233 5.82 6.10 -1.68
CA GLU A 233 5.12 6.22 -2.95
C GLU A 233 4.03 7.29 -2.96
N PHE A 234 2.82 6.96 -2.54
CA PHE A 234 1.67 7.83 -2.72
C PHE A 234 1.17 8.41 -1.40
N TYR A 235 0.78 9.67 -1.44
CA TYR A 235 -0.11 10.29 -0.46
C TYR A 235 -0.76 11.50 -1.11
N ASP A 236 -1.91 11.29 -1.76
CA ASP A 236 -2.56 12.27 -2.63
C ASP A 236 -4.04 12.46 -2.24
N GLU A 237 -4.58 13.68 -2.49
CA GLU A 237 -5.97 14.01 -2.23
C GLU A 237 -6.91 13.34 -3.24
N TYR A 238 -8.08 12.93 -2.78
CA TYR A 238 -9.15 12.43 -3.65
C TYR A 238 -9.85 13.53 -4.43
N GLY A 239 -10.22 13.23 -5.66
CA GLY A 239 -10.97 14.13 -6.53
C GLY A 239 -11.50 13.46 -7.78
N ASP A 240 -12.07 14.26 -8.66
CA ASP A 240 -12.53 13.82 -9.99
C ASP A 240 -11.49 14.23 -11.05
N PHE A 241 -11.26 13.34 -12.00
CA PHE A 241 -10.31 13.53 -13.08
C PHE A 241 -11.04 13.51 -14.43
N ASP A 242 -10.84 14.57 -15.22
CA ASP A 242 -11.21 14.68 -16.64
C ASP A 242 -9.94 14.98 -17.41
N TYR A 243 -9.46 14.04 -18.23
CA TYR A 243 -8.17 14.24 -18.89
C TYR A 243 -8.13 13.79 -20.34
N ARG A 244 -7.28 14.47 -21.13
CA ARG A 244 -7.11 14.27 -22.56
C ARG A 244 -5.66 13.97 -22.87
N VAL A 245 -5.45 12.89 -23.63
CA VAL A 245 -4.13 12.45 -24.10
C VAL A 245 -4.08 12.53 -25.62
N THR A 246 -3.22 13.38 -26.16
CA THR A 246 -3.02 13.54 -27.59
C THR A 246 -1.73 12.84 -28.01
N VAL A 247 -1.85 11.86 -28.90
CA VAL A 247 -0.75 11.02 -29.40
C VAL A 247 -0.75 10.94 -30.92
N PRO A 248 0.33 10.51 -31.58
CA PRO A 248 0.31 10.17 -33.00
C PRO A 248 -0.86 9.26 -33.36
N TRP A 249 -1.42 9.45 -34.56
CA TRP A 249 -2.64 8.79 -35.04
C TRP A 249 -2.64 7.26 -34.94
N ASP A 250 -1.47 6.65 -35.05
CA ASP A 250 -1.29 5.19 -35.06
C ASP A 250 -1.21 4.54 -33.67
N MET A 251 -1.17 5.34 -32.60
CA MET A 251 -1.10 4.83 -31.23
C MET A 251 -2.48 4.53 -30.64
N ILE A 252 -2.52 3.49 -29.80
CA ILE A 252 -3.60 3.20 -28.85
C ILE A 252 -3.21 3.79 -27.51
N VAL A 253 -4.18 4.33 -26.78
CA VAL A 253 -3.99 4.78 -25.40
C VAL A 253 -4.86 3.94 -24.48
N ALA A 254 -4.24 3.36 -23.46
CA ALA A 254 -4.89 2.73 -22.31
C ALA A 254 -4.77 3.69 -21.11
N GLY A 255 -5.86 4.07 -20.47
CA GLY A 255 -5.81 5.08 -19.40
C GLY A 255 -6.77 4.81 -18.26
N SER A 256 -6.42 5.27 -17.07
CA SER A 256 -7.29 5.22 -15.89
C SER A 256 -8.68 5.78 -16.19
N GLY A 257 -9.72 5.03 -15.84
CA GLY A 257 -11.11 5.49 -16.01
C GLY A 257 -11.73 5.17 -17.37
N GLU A 258 -12.88 5.74 -17.61
CA GLU A 258 -13.71 5.41 -18.77
C GLU A 258 -13.37 6.28 -20.00
N LEU A 259 -13.13 5.65 -21.15
CA LEU A 259 -12.95 6.32 -22.43
C LEU A 259 -14.27 6.98 -22.87
N GLN A 260 -14.25 8.30 -23.03
CA GLN A 260 -15.44 9.13 -23.32
C GLN A 260 -15.72 9.32 -24.81
N ASN A 261 -14.72 9.14 -25.68
CA ASN A 261 -14.84 9.44 -27.12
C ASN A 261 -14.41 8.28 -28.04
N PRO A 262 -14.87 7.03 -27.81
CA PRO A 262 -14.43 5.87 -28.60
C PRO A 262 -14.65 6.04 -30.10
N ALA A 263 -15.73 6.67 -30.51
CA ALA A 263 -16.04 6.92 -31.94
C ALA A 263 -15.03 7.83 -32.65
N ALA A 264 -14.29 8.67 -31.91
CA ALA A 264 -13.29 9.57 -32.49
C ALA A 264 -11.91 8.90 -32.62
N VAL A 265 -11.63 7.85 -31.83
CA VAL A 265 -10.28 7.28 -31.71
C VAL A 265 -10.19 5.80 -32.12
N LEU A 266 -11.34 5.14 -32.33
CA LEU A 266 -11.43 3.72 -32.72
C LEU A 266 -12.26 3.56 -33.99
N THR A 267 -11.91 2.59 -34.83
CA THR A 267 -12.77 2.12 -35.93
C THR A 267 -13.97 1.34 -35.38
N ALA A 268 -14.94 1.00 -36.23
CA ALA A 268 -16.16 0.30 -35.80
C ALA A 268 -15.88 -1.06 -35.15
N LYS A 269 -14.96 -1.85 -35.69
CA LYS A 269 -14.67 -3.20 -35.21
C LYS A 269 -14.20 -3.23 -33.73
N PRO A 270 -13.20 -2.47 -33.28
CA PRO A 270 -12.85 -2.38 -31.85
C PRO A 270 -14.01 -1.90 -30.97
N GLN A 271 -14.86 -0.95 -31.45
CA GLN A 271 -16.03 -0.49 -30.68
C GLN A 271 -17.05 -1.63 -30.48
N GLU A 272 -17.35 -2.41 -31.52
CA GLU A 272 -18.23 -3.58 -31.45
C GLU A 272 -17.68 -4.65 -30.50
N HIS A 273 -16.36 -4.91 -30.58
CA HIS A 273 -15.71 -5.90 -29.70
C HIS A 273 -15.70 -5.43 -28.23
N LEU A 274 -15.49 -4.14 -27.94
CA LEU A 274 -15.61 -3.59 -26.57
C LEU A 274 -17.05 -3.75 -26.04
N ALA A 275 -18.05 -3.50 -26.86
CA ALA A 275 -19.45 -3.71 -26.48
C ALA A 275 -19.73 -5.19 -26.20
N ALA A 276 -19.16 -6.10 -26.98
CA ALA A 276 -19.24 -7.53 -26.74
C ALA A 276 -18.53 -7.96 -25.46
N ALA A 277 -17.34 -7.44 -25.20
CA ALA A 277 -16.55 -7.74 -24.00
C ALA A 277 -17.28 -7.33 -22.72
N ARG A 278 -18.00 -6.22 -22.70
CA ARG A 278 -18.84 -5.78 -21.56
C ARG A 278 -19.95 -6.80 -21.19
N ASN A 279 -20.25 -7.73 -22.09
CA ASN A 279 -21.26 -8.77 -21.90
C ASN A 279 -20.68 -10.19 -21.91
N SER A 280 -19.36 -10.34 -21.96
CA SER A 280 -18.67 -11.64 -22.05
C SER A 280 -17.87 -11.94 -20.79
N ASP A 281 -18.09 -13.11 -20.20
CA ASP A 281 -17.26 -13.62 -19.10
C ASP A 281 -15.92 -14.18 -19.60
N LYS A 282 -15.81 -14.41 -20.90
CA LYS A 282 -14.57 -14.84 -21.56
C LYS A 282 -13.89 -13.64 -22.20
N THR A 283 -12.58 -13.69 -22.27
CA THR A 283 -11.74 -12.69 -22.96
C THR A 283 -12.18 -12.56 -24.43
N VAL A 284 -12.39 -11.30 -24.85
CA VAL A 284 -12.72 -10.90 -26.22
C VAL A 284 -11.55 -10.07 -26.76
N MET A 285 -11.01 -10.48 -27.90
CA MET A 285 -9.93 -9.76 -28.57
C MET A 285 -10.48 -8.48 -29.19
N ILE A 286 -10.02 -7.33 -28.73
CA ILE A 286 -10.42 -6.00 -29.23
C ILE A 286 -9.56 -5.61 -30.41
N ARG A 287 -8.23 -5.80 -30.31
CA ARG A 287 -7.24 -5.54 -31.36
C ARG A 287 -6.25 -6.69 -31.38
N ASP A 288 -6.25 -7.49 -32.42
CA ASP A 288 -5.39 -8.66 -32.57
C ASP A 288 -3.99 -8.32 -33.14
N ALA A 289 -3.10 -9.29 -33.14
CA ALA A 289 -1.75 -9.14 -33.67
C ALA A 289 -1.71 -8.74 -35.16
N ALA A 290 -2.72 -9.12 -35.95
CA ALA A 290 -2.79 -8.75 -37.38
C ALA A 290 -3.12 -7.28 -37.58
N ALA A 291 -3.81 -6.67 -36.61
CA ALA A 291 -4.11 -5.24 -36.63
C ALA A 291 -2.93 -4.36 -36.18
N VAL A 292 -1.90 -4.95 -35.56
CA VAL A 292 -0.68 -4.23 -35.15
C VAL A 292 0.11 -3.86 -36.40
N GLY A 293 0.36 -2.55 -36.58
CA GLY A 293 1.04 -2.03 -37.75
C GLY A 293 0.16 -1.89 -39.01
N ASP A 294 -1.09 -2.36 -38.98
CA ASP A 294 -2.04 -2.15 -40.10
C ASP A 294 -2.70 -0.76 -39.97
N PRO A 295 -2.47 0.18 -40.93
CA PRO A 295 -3.11 1.47 -40.93
C PRO A 295 -4.66 1.40 -40.97
N ALA A 296 -5.25 0.39 -41.63
CA ALA A 296 -6.69 0.19 -41.68
C ALA A 296 -7.34 -0.06 -40.32
N SER A 297 -6.56 -0.46 -39.33
CA SER A 297 -7.01 -0.61 -37.93
C SER A 297 -7.26 0.72 -37.22
N ARG A 298 -6.91 1.88 -37.87
CA ARG A 298 -7.00 3.23 -37.29
C ARG A 298 -8.03 4.09 -38.03
N PRO A 299 -8.74 5.01 -37.30
CA PRO A 299 -9.79 5.82 -37.88
C PRO A 299 -9.24 6.92 -38.84
N VAL A 300 -7.97 7.29 -38.69
CA VAL A 300 -7.26 8.27 -39.54
C VAL A 300 -5.86 7.78 -39.84
N HIS A 301 -5.23 8.30 -40.91
CA HIS A 301 -3.92 7.84 -41.37
C HIS A 301 -2.87 8.96 -41.37
N GLY A 302 -2.90 9.83 -40.36
CA GLY A 302 -1.94 10.93 -40.20
C GLY A 302 -2.33 11.87 -39.07
N GLY A 303 -1.41 12.74 -38.69
CA GLY A 303 -1.62 13.71 -37.62
C GLY A 303 -1.66 13.06 -36.23
N THR A 304 -2.61 13.49 -35.40
CA THR A 304 -2.75 13.03 -34.00
C THR A 304 -4.21 12.68 -33.69
N LEU A 305 -4.39 11.84 -32.67
CA LEU A 305 -5.69 11.55 -32.08
C LEU A 305 -5.66 11.96 -30.59
N THR A 306 -6.77 12.54 -30.12
CA THR A 306 -6.94 12.91 -28.71
C THR A 306 -7.92 11.95 -28.06
N TRP A 307 -7.42 11.20 -27.08
CA TRP A 307 -8.18 10.28 -26.24
C TRP A 307 -8.68 11.02 -25.01
N HIS A 308 -9.94 10.84 -24.63
CA HIS A 308 -10.58 11.55 -23.52
C HIS A 308 -11.07 10.55 -22.49
N PHE A 309 -10.59 10.65 -21.25
CA PHE A 309 -10.93 9.77 -20.15
C PHE A 309 -11.53 10.54 -18.98
N LYS A 310 -12.36 9.85 -18.20
CA LYS A 310 -12.89 10.32 -16.90
C LYS A 310 -12.80 9.26 -15.84
N MET A 311 -12.40 9.69 -14.65
CA MET A 311 -12.39 8.87 -13.46
C MET A 311 -12.82 9.71 -12.25
N ASN A 312 -13.79 9.22 -11.49
CA ASN A 312 -14.35 9.97 -10.37
C ASN A 312 -13.86 9.39 -9.05
N ASN A 313 -13.69 10.27 -8.07
CA ASN A 313 -13.35 9.94 -6.70
C ASN A 313 -12.12 9.02 -6.60
N THR A 314 -11.03 9.45 -7.20
CA THR A 314 -9.74 8.76 -7.21
C THR A 314 -8.61 9.69 -6.77
N ARG A 315 -7.43 9.15 -6.51
CA ARG A 315 -6.25 9.88 -6.03
C ARG A 315 -5.30 10.26 -7.16
N ASP A 316 -5.27 9.45 -8.22
CA ASP A 316 -4.34 9.60 -9.33
C ASP A 316 -4.92 9.03 -10.60
N VAL A 317 -4.25 9.31 -11.73
CA VAL A 317 -4.51 8.71 -13.04
C VAL A 317 -3.20 8.52 -13.79
N ALA A 318 -3.08 7.39 -14.48
CA ALA A 318 -1.96 7.04 -15.34
C ALA A 318 -2.46 6.59 -16.71
N PHE A 319 -1.56 6.49 -17.69
CA PHE A 319 -1.89 5.95 -18.99
C PHE A 319 -0.68 5.32 -19.67
N GLY A 320 -0.97 4.32 -20.50
CA GLY A 320 -0.03 3.79 -21.47
C GLY A 320 -0.36 4.23 -22.90
N ALA A 321 0.66 4.28 -23.75
CA ALA A 321 0.48 4.62 -25.15
C ALA A 321 1.45 3.85 -26.06
N SER A 322 0.91 3.14 -27.06
CA SER A 322 1.73 2.41 -28.01
C SER A 322 1.00 2.13 -29.34
N ARG A 323 1.76 2.04 -30.41
CA ARG A 323 1.29 1.43 -31.67
C ARG A 323 1.38 -0.09 -31.65
N ALA A 324 2.18 -0.65 -30.73
CA ALA A 324 2.50 -2.07 -30.66
C ALA A 324 1.46 -2.92 -29.94
N TYR A 325 0.46 -2.34 -29.28
CA TYR A 325 -0.50 -3.07 -28.48
C TYR A 325 -1.36 -4.05 -29.27
N ILE A 326 -1.40 -5.31 -28.83
CA ILE A 326 -2.57 -6.16 -28.82
C ILE A 326 -3.46 -5.67 -27.68
N TRP A 327 -4.76 -5.84 -27.78
CA TRP A 327 -5.69 -5.41 -26.75
C TRP A 327 -6.84 -6.39 -26.65
N ASP A 328 -7.10 -6.88 -25.44
CA ASP A 328 -8.25 -7.73 -25.14
C ASP A 328 -8.99 -7.27 -23.89
N ALA A 329 -10.18 -7.82 -23.64
CA ALA A 329 -11.03 -7.41 -22.54
C ALA A 329 -12.03 -8.49 -22.13
N ALA A 330 -12.48 -8.45 -20.87
CA ALA A 330 -13.55 -9.29 -20.35
C ALA A 330 -14.39 -8.54 -19.29
N ARG A 331 -15.67 -8.92 -19.16
CA ARG A 331 -16.53 -8.41 -18.09
C ARG A 331 -16.04 -8.91 -16.74
N VAL A 332 -15.97 -8.00 -15.77
CA VAL A 332 -15.78 -8.32 -14.34
C VAL A 332 -17.14 -8.34 -13.66
N ASN A 333 -17.46 -9.43 -12.95
CA ASN A 333 -18.68 -9.59 -12.21
C ASN A 333 -18.50 -9.18 -10.75
N LEU A 334 -19.17 -8.12 -10.35
CA LEU A 334 -19.03 -7.54 -9.02
C LEU A 334 -20.26 -7.86 -8.15
N PRO A 335 -20.09 -7.89 -6.81
CA PRO A 335 -21.21 -8.06 -5.88
C PRO A 335 -22.35 -7.07 -6.12
N GLY A 336 -23.58 -7.52 -5.91
CA GLY A 336 -24.78 -6.71 -6.11
C GLY A 336 -25.18 -6.55 -7.58
N GLY A 337 -24.68 -7.39 -8.50
CA GLY A 337 -25.01 -7.35 -9.94
C GLY A 337 -24.35 -6.17 -10.67
N LYS A 338 -23.35 -5.55 -10.08
CA LYS A 338 -22.51 -4.52 -10.72
C LYS A 338 -21.49 -5.18 -11.66
N HIS A 339 -20.97 -4.41 -12.57
CA HIS A 339 -19.95 -4.86 -13.53
C HIS A 339 -18.88 -3.79 -13.71
N SER A 340 -17.66 -4.26 -14.02
CA SER A 340 -16.55 -3.49 -14.53
C SER A 340 -16.01 -4.17 -15.79
N LEU A 341 -14.96 -3.62 -16.39
CA LEU A 341 -14.30 -4.19 -17.56
C LEU A 341 -12.81 -4.37 -17.24
N ALA A 342 -12.34 -5.60 -17.26
CA ALA A 342 -10.91 -5.90 -17.25
C ALA A 342 -10.36 -5.84 -18.68
N MET A 343 -9.20 -5.24 -18.87
CA MET A 343 -8.51 -5.10 -20.16
C MET A 343 -7.03 -5.36 -20.01
N SER A 344 -6.40 -5.91 -21.04
CA SER A 344 -4.94 -6.00 -21.11
C SER A 344 -4.42 -5.46 -22.42
N VAL A 345 -3.29 -4.75 -22.38
CA VAL A 345 -2.59 -4.24 -23.55
C VAL A 345 -1.12 -4.67 -23.51
N TYR A 346 -0.65 -5.31 -24.56
CA TYR A 346 0.65 -5.92 -24.61
C TYR A 346 1.20 -6.05 -26.03
N PRO A 347 2.52 -6.11 -26.25
CA PRO A 347 3.08 -6.29 -27.59
C PRO A 347 3.03 -7.75 -28.05
N VAL A 348 3.22 -7.97 -29.34
CA VAL A 348 3.16 -9.31 -29.95
C VAL A 348 4.21 -10.28 -29.37
N GLU A 349 5.33 -9.79 -28.87
CA GLU A 349 6.39 -10.59 -28.24
C GLU A 349 6.03 -11.12 -26.86
N SER A 350 5.07 -10.51 -26.18
CA SER A 350 4.55 -10.95 -24.89
C SER A 350 3.40 -11.94 -25.01
N ALA A 351 2.81 -12.09 -26.21
CA ALA A 351 1.69 -13.00 -26.45
C ALA A 351 2.11 -14.47 -26.26
N GLY A 352 1.23 -15.29 -25.74
CA GLY A 352 1.41 -16.73 -25.59
C GLY A 352 0.41 -17.35 -24.62
N PRO A 353 0.14 -18.65 -24.73
CA PRO A 353 -0.90 -19.32 -23.93
C PRO A 353 -0.58 -19.42 -22.43
N ASP A 354 0.67 -19.26 -22.04
CA ASP A 354 1.13 -19.19 -20.65
C ASP A 354 1.81 -17.82 -20.37
N ALA A 355 1.31 -16.78 -21.01
CA ALA A 355 1.86 -15.44 -20.95
C ALA A 355 0.70 -14.43 -21.00
N TRP A 356 0.87 -13.29 -21.66
CA TRP A 356 -0.05 -12.16 -21.67
C TRP A 356 -1.42 -12.45 -22.29
N ASP A 357 -1.59 -13.53 -23.07
CA ASP A 357 -2.91 -13.98 -23.54
C ASP A 357 -3.87 -14.31 -22.37
N ARG A 358 -3.32 -14.51 -21.15
CA ARG A 358 -4.07 -14.78 -19.91
C ARG A 358 -4.17 -13.56 -18.97
N ALA A 359 -3.51 -12.45 -19.25
CA ALA A 359 -3.43 -11.32 -18.33
C ALA A 359 -4.81 -10.77 -17.94
N THR A 360 -5.74 -10.68 -18.89
CA THR A 360 -7.14 -10.26 -18.59
C THR A 360 -7.89 -11.28 -17.72
N GLU A 361 -7.62 -12.59 -17.85
CA GLU A 361 -8.16 -13.62 -16.94
C GLU A 361 -7.64 -13.41 -15.51
N TYR A 362 -6.34 -13.17 -15.36
CA TYR A 362 -5.70 -12.91 -14.07
C TYR A 362 -6.25 -11.66 -13.40
N LEU A 363 -6.29 -10.56 -14.13
CA LEU A 363 -6.84 -9.28 -13.68
C LEU A 363 -8.30 -9.41 -13.23
N LYS A 364 -9.15 -10.04 -14.07
CA LYS A 364 -10.57 -10.29 -13.76
C LYS A 364 -10.73 -11.14 -12.51
N GLY A 365 -10.00 -12.26 -12.44
CA GLY A 365 -10.08 -13.19 -11.31
C GLY A 365 -9.73 -12.55 -9.97
N SER A 366 -8.64 -11.75 -9.95
CA SER A 366 -8.20 -11.02 -8.78
C SER A 366 -9.23 -9.99 -8.32
N ILE A 367 -9.76 -9.16 -9.24
CA ILE A 367 -10.79 -8.15 -8.92
C ILE A 367 -12.07 -8.80 -8.40
N GLU A 368 -12.54 -9.89 -9.00
CA GLU A 368 -13.75 -10.61 -8.56
C GLU A 368 -13.56 -11.18 -7.16
N TYR A 369 -12.37 -11.76 -6.87
CA TYR A 369 -12.04 -12.27 -5.54
C TYR A 369 -11.98 -11.17 -4.50
N PHE A 370 -11.18 -10.11 -4.70
CA PHE A 370 -11.04 -9.00 -3.76
C PHE A 370 -12.36 -8.28 -3.52
N SER A 371 -13.17 -8.10 -4.59
CA SER A 371 -14.49 -7.46 -4.48
C SER A 371 -15.47 -8.28 -3.64
N LYS A 372 -15.43 -9.59 -3.74
CA LYS A 372 -16.27 -10.50 -2.96
C LYS A 372 -15.81 -10.57 -1.50
N GLN A 373 -14.51 -10.62 -1.30
CA GLN A 373 -13.92 -10.87 0.02
C GLN A 373 -13.85 -9.60 0.87
N TRP A 374 -13.45 -8.46 0.29
CA TRP A 374 -13.07 -7.28 1.05
C TRP A 374 -13.96 -6.07 0.80
N TYR A 375 -13.92 -5.51 -0.40
CA TYR A 375 -14.69 -4.31 -0.78
C TYR A 375 -14.93 -4.29 -2.28
N VAL A 376 -16.10 -3.85 -2.72
CA VAL A 376 -16.48 -3.84 -4.13
C VAL A 376 -15.61 -2.88 -4.94
N PHE A 377 -14.96 -3.36 -5.99
CA PHE A 377 -14.16 -2.55 -6.91
C PHE A 377 -15.00 -1.38 -7.47
N PRO A 378 -14.52 -0.13 -7.33
CA PRO A 378 -15.38 1.04 -7.59
C PRO A 378 -15.28 1.57 -9.03
N TYR A 379 -14.21 1.19 -9.75
CA TYR A 379 -13.88 1.82 -11.01
C TYR A 379 -14.56 1.14 -12.21
N PRO A 380 -14.85 1.89 -13.31
CA PRO A 380 -15.55 1.35 -14.47
C PRO A 380 -14.70 0.41 -15.31
N VAL A 381 -13.39 0.51 -15.18
CA VAL A 381 -12.41 -0.33 -15.89
C VAL A 381 -11.21 -0.63 -15.00
N ALA A 382 -10.53 -1.73 -15.31
CA ALA A 382 -9.18 -2.05 -14.84
C ALA A 382 -8.35 -2.48 -16.04
N ILE A 383 -7.12 -2.02 -16.11
CA ILE A 383 -6.21 -2.28 -17.23
C ILE A 383 -4.91 -2.87 -16.70
N ASN A 384 -4.41 -3.92 -17.34
CA ASN A 384 -3.05 -4.39 -17.17
C ASN A 384 -2.24 -4.03 -18.44
N GLU A 385 -1.14 -3.32 -18.27
CA GLU A 385 -0.26 -2.87 -19.34
C GLU A 385 1.10 -3.55 -19.24
N ALA A 386 1.54 -4.18 -20.35
CA ALA A 386 2.88 -4.72 -20.49
C ALA A 386 3.90 -3.63 -20.77
N GLY A 387 4.86 -3.45 -19.88
CA GLY A 387 5.89 -2.44 -20.04
C GLY A 387 7.21 -2.76 -19.35
N ILE A 388 7.97 -1.72 -18.98
CA ILE A 388 9.28 -1.83 -18.38
C ILE A 388 9.25 -1.66 -16.85
N ALA A 389 8.18 -1.09 -16.29
CA ALA A 389 8.08 -0.81 -14.86
C ALA A 389 8.15 -2.08 -14.01
N GLY A 390 7.60 -3.19 -14.49
CA GLY A 390 7.77 -4.53 -13.90
C GLY A 390 7.02 -4.76 -12.59
N GLY A 391 5.99 -3.97 -12.33
CA GLY A 391 5.14 -3.94 -11.15
C GLY A 391 4.96 -2.52 -10.67
N MET A 392 3.81 -1.90 -11.02
CA MET A 392 3.40 -0.58 -10.55
C MET A 392 1.88 -0.41 -10.62
N GLU A 393 1.35 0.15 -9.57
CA GLU A 393 -0.08 0.34 -9.34
C GLU A 393 -0.53 1.78 -9.56
N TYR A 394 -1.65 1.92 -10.26
CA TYR A 394 -2.40 3.18 -10.33
C TYR A 394 -3.90 2.89 -10.30
N PRO A 395 -4.75 3.86 -9.93
CA PRO A 395 -6.18 3.63 -9.92
C PRO A 395 -6.70 3.18 -11.30
N GLY A 396 -7.17 1.94 -11.37
CA GLY A 396 -7.76 1.38 -12.59
C GLY A 396 -6.78 1.05 -13.72
N ILE A 397 -5.47 1.16 -13.52
CA ILE A 397 -4.43 0.70 -14.45
C ILE A 397 -3.20 0.26 -13.68
N VAL A 398 -2.60 -0.85 -14.09
CA VAL A 398 -1.36 -1.38 -13.50
C VAL A 398 -0.35 -1.67 -14.62
N PHE A 399 0.94 -1.58 -14.30
CA PHE A 399 2.05 -1.80 -15.23
C PHE A 399 2.83 -3.03 -14.78
N ASP A 400 2.80 -4.09 -15.59
CA ASP A 400 3.49 -5.35 -15.32
C ASP A 400 4.62 -5.59 -16.34
N GLY A 401 5.54 -6.47 -15.99
CA GLY A 401 6.71 -6.73 -16.81
C GLY A 401 6.38 -7.34 -18.19
N ILE A 402 6.89 -6.73 -19.23
CA ILE A 402 6.70 -7.15 -20.64
C ILE A 402 7.12 -8.61 -20.89
N THR A 403 7.99 -9.17 -20.05
CA THR A 403 8.52 -10.55 -20.15
C THR A 403 7.87 -11.53 -19.19
N ASP A 404 6.99 -11.08 -18.32
CA ASP A 404 6.37 -11.90 -17.28
C ASP A 404 5.39 -12.91 -17.88
N LYS A 405 5.28 -14.06 -17.23
CA LYS A 405 4.44 -15.17 -17.69
C LYS A 405 4.13 -16.15 -16.57
N GLY A 406 3.12 -17.00 -16.80
CA GLY A 406 2.73 -18.03 -15.86
C GLY A 406 2.40 -17.47 -14.49
N LYS A 407 2.92 -18.11 -13.44
CA LYS A 407 2.68 -17.71 -12.05
C LYS A 407 3.24 -16.33 -11.69
N GLU A 408 4.39 -15.94 -12.26
CA GLU A 408 5.00 -14.63 -12.02
C GLU A 408 4.07 -13.53 -12.54
N LEU A 409 3.53 -13.67 -13.75
CA LEU A 409 2.56 -12.71 -14.30
C LEU A 409 1.27 -12.68 -13.48
N TYR A 410 0.78 -13.86 -13.02
CA TYR A 410 -0.40 -13.88 -12.16
C TYR A 410 -0.16 -13.16 -10.84
N TRP A 411 0.96 -13.45 -10.16
CA TRP A 411 1.24 -12.87 -8.85
C TRP A 411 1.43 -11.37 -8.91
N VAL A 412 2.22 -10.85 -9.90
CA VAL A 412 2.36 -9.41 -10.08
C VAL A 412 1.04 -8.75 -10.46
N THR A 413 0.26 -9.33 -11.39
CA THR A 413 -1.06 -8.78 -11.75
C THR A 413 -2.03 -8.73 -10.56
N ALA A 414 -2.05 -9.77 -9.72
CA ALA A 414 -2.89 -9.82 -8.52
C ALA A 414 -2.43 -8.76 -7.51
N HIS A 415 -1.13 -8.62 -7.30
CA HIS A 415 -0.53 -7.63 -6.42
C HIS A 415 -0.84 -6.21 -6.88
N GLU A 416 -0.48 -5.86 -8.10
CA GLU A 416 -0.66 -4.50 -8.61
C GLU A 416 -2.13 -4.06 -8.63
N ILE A 417 -3.05 -4.95 -9.04
CA ILE A 417 -4.48 -4.61 -8.98
C ILE A 417 -5.04 -4.61 -7.55
N GLY A 418 -4.45 -5.38 -6.65
CA GLY A 418 -4.78 -5.41 -5.22
C GLY A 418 -4.56 -4.05 -4.55
N HIS A 419 -3.56 -3.29 -4.99
CA HIS A 419 -3.31 -1.91 -4.59
C HIS A 419 -4.50 -0.96 -4.84
N ASN A 420 -5.43 -1.31 -5.70
CA ASN A 420 -6.68 -0.55 -5.80
C ASN A 420 -7.49 -0.57 -4.50
N TRP A 421 -7.27 -1.53 -3.59
CA TRP A 421 -7.80 -1.53 -2.22
C TRP A 421 -6.88 -0.79 -1.25
N PHE A 422 -5.58 -1.02 -1.34
CA PHE A 422 -4.54 -0.40 -0.52
C PHE A 422 -3.38 0.04 -1.42
N PRO A 423 -3.15 1.34 -1.64
CA PRO A 423 -3.69 2.49 -0.92
C PRO A 423 -4.78 3.27 -1.68
N MET A 424 -5.29 2.78 -2.83
CA MET A 424 -6.11 3.63 -3.68
C MET A 424 -7.52 3.87 -3.12
N ILE A 425 -8.17 2.85 -2.55
CA ILE A 425 -9.45 3.02 -1.84
C ILE A 425 -9.22 3.46 -0.40
N VAL A 426 -8.31 2.81 0.33
CA VAL A 426 -7.96 3.18 1.71
C VAL A 426 -6.65 3.96 1.68
N GLY A 427 -6.74 5.30 1.66
CA GLY A 427 -5.67 6.21 1.34
C GLY A 427 -4.67 6.47 2.45
N SER A 428 -3.95 5.47 2.94
CA SER A 428 -2.87 5.62 3.93
C SER A 428 -1.71 6.46 3.41
N ASP A 429 -0.93 7.02 4.33
CA ASP A 429 0.31 7.75 4.05
C ASP A 429 1.47 6.75 3.89
N GLU A 430 1.72 6.31 2.67
CA GLU A 430 2.78 5.37 2.36
C GLU A 430 4.18 5.93 2.59
N ARG A 431 4.37 7.24 2.43
CA ARG A 431 5.67 7.89 2.69
C ARG A 431 6.12 7.73 4.13
N SER A 432 5.15 7.62 5.05
CA SER A 432 5.40 7.39 6.47
C SER A 432 5.24 5.93 6.87
N TYR A 433 4.30 5.21 6.24
CA TYR A 433 3.88 3.88 6.67
C TYR A 433 3.65 2.94 5.48
N GLY A 434 4.70 2.66 4.72
CA GLY A 434 4.62 1.80 3.52
C GLY A 434 4.01 0.42 3.75
N TRP A 435 4.10 -0.11 4.97
CA TRP A 435 3.49 -1.40 5.32
C TRP A 435 1.95 -1.40 5.28
N MET A 436 1.28 -0.24 5.38
CA MET A 436 -0.19 -0.13 5.27
C MET A 436 -0.67 -0.19 3.81
N ASP A 437 0.23 -0.10 2.90
CA ASP A 437 0.08 -0.34 1.49
C ASP A 437 0.50 -1.78 1.18
N GLU A 438 1.76 -2.04 1.05
CA GLU A 438 2.37 -3.28 0.60
C GLU A 438 2.04 -4.49 1.49
N GLY A 439 2.07 -4.27 2.82
CA GLY A 439 1.78 -5.36 3.76
C GLY A 439 0.32 -5.79 3.74
N PHE A 440 -0.62 -4.83 3.61
CA PHE A 440 -2.05 -5.16 3.44
C PHE A 440 -2.30 -5.84 2.09
N ASN A 441 -1.66 -5.33 1.05
CA ASN A 441 -1.80 -5.87 -0.30
C ASN A 441 -1.24 -7.29 -0.38
N THR A 442 -0.01 -7.52 0.06
CA THR A 442 0.59 -8.85 0.12
C THR A 442 -0.26 -9.83 0.94
N PHE A 443 -0.88 -9.38 2.05
CA PHE A 443 -1.79 -10.20 2.83
C PHE A 443 -3.01 -10.67 2.02
N ILE A 444 -3.67 -9.78 1.27
CA ILE A 444 -4.85 -10.18 0.48
C ILE A 444 -4.47 -11.08 -0.70
N ASP A 445 -3.26 -10.94 -1.25
CA ASP A 445 -2.74 -11.72 -2.36
C ASP A 445 -2.51 -13.19 -2.00
N VAL A 446 -2.07 -13.48 -0.76
CA VAL A 446 -1.90 -14.86 -0.28
C VAL A 446 -3.18 -15.65 -0.51
N TYR A 447 -4.32 -15.09 -0.11
CA TYR A 447 -5.61 -15.78 -0.23
C TYR A 447 -6.20 -15.68 -1.65
N ALA A 448 -5.86 -14.67 -2.43
CA ALA A 448 -6.24 -14.60 -3.84
C ALA A 448 -5.55 -15.72 -4.62
N SER A 449 -4.28 -15.97 -4.35
CA SER A 449 -3.51 -17.07 -4.95
C SER A 449 -4.10 -18.44 -4.63
N ASP A 450 -4.52 -18.65 -3.38
CA ASP A 450 -5.18 -19.89 -2.97
C ASP A 450 -6.55 -20.11 -3.63
N ALA A 451 -7.25 -19.02 -3.94
CA ALA A 451 -8.60 -19.08 -4.52
C ALA A 451 -8.60 -19.17 -6.06
N PHE A 452 -7.60 -18.60 -6.74
CA PHE A 452 -7.58 -18.52 -8.19
C PHE A 452 -7.54 -19.91 -8.83
N ASN A 453 -8.53 -20.20 -9.67
CA ASN A 453 -8.69 -21.48 -10.38
C ASN A 453 -8.44 -22.72 -9.48
N ASN A 454 -8.96 -22.70 -8.26
CA ASN A 454 -8.77 -23.74 -7.23
C ASN A 454 -7.29 -23.95 -6.85
N GLY A 455 -6.52 -22.88 -6.74
CA GLY A 455 -5.13 -22.90 -6.30
C GLY A 455 -4.13 -23.19 -7.42
N GLU A 456 -4.43 -22.77 -8.65
CA GLU A 456 -3.53 -23.00 -9.82
C GLU A 456 -2.10 -22.51 -9.54
N TYR A 457 -1.95 -21.41 -8.82
CA TYR A 457 -0.64 -20.80 -8.47
C TYR A 457 -0.38 -20.74 -6.95
N ALA A 458 -1.14 -21.50 -6.16
CA ALA A 458 -0.94 -21.60 -4.72
C ALA A 458 0.21 -22.55 -4.34
N PRO A 459 0.84 -22.27 -3.17
CA PRO A 459 0.74 -21.08 -2.37
C PRO A 459 1.57 -19.93 -2.94
N LYS A 460 1.17 -18.65 -2.68
CA LYS A 460 2.03 -17.49 -3.03
C LYS A 460 3.37 -17.61 -2.33
N ARG A 461 4.45 -17.65 -3.12
CA ARG A 461 5.85 -17.70 -2.68
C ARG A 461 6.70 -16.97 -3.70
N ASP A 462 7.03 -15.72 -3.41
CA ASP A 462 7.74 -14.80 -4.29
C ASP A 462 8.61 -13.82 -3.50
N GLY A 463 9.17 -12.80 -4.14
CA GLY A 463 9.99 -11.79 -3.48
C GLY A 463 9.31 -11.03 -2.34
N GLU A 464 7.98 -11.02 -2.31
CA GLU A 464 7.17 -10.29 -1.33
C GLU A 464 6.75 -11.17 -0.15
N TYR A 465 6.54 -12.48 -0.37
CA TYR A 465 6.03 -13.37 0.66
C TYR A 465 6.72 -14.73 0.63
N ALA A 466 7.56 -15.00 1.65
CA ALA A 466 8.35 -16.22 1.79
C ALA A 466 9.22 -16.51 0.55
N PRO A 467 10.21 -15.65 0.27
CA PRO A 467 10.99 -15.66 -0.97
C PRO A 467 11.85 -16.92 -1.20
N GLY A 468 12.14 -17.66 -0.13
CA GLY A 468 12.83 -18.96 -0.21
C GLY A 468 11.95 -20.11 -0.68
N GLY A 469 10.65 -19.90 -0.81
CA GLY A 469 9.67 -20.91 -1.23
C GLY A 469 9.26 -21.89 -0.14
N GLY A 470 9.69 -21.67 1.10
CA GLY A 470 9.45 -22.55 2.24
C GLY A 470 8.26 -22.12 3.11
N ASN A 471 8.33 -22.51 4.39
CA ASN A 471 7.33 -22.10 5.37
C ASN A 471 7.56 -20.64 5.78
N PRO A 472 6.58 -19.72 5.64
CA PRO A 472 6.75 -18.31 5.97
C PRO A 472 7.20 -18.04 7.40
N VAL A 473 6.73 -18.84 8.38
CA VAL A 473 7.09 -18.67 9.79
C VAL A 473 8.56 -19.06 10.09
N ASP A 474 9.18 -19.86 9.25
CA ASP A 474 10.62 -20.16 9.36
C ASP A 474 11.45 -19.11 8.60
N GLU A 475 10.95 -18.65 7.43
CA GLU A 475 11.65 -17.68 6.60
C GLU A 475 11.72 -16.28 7.20
N ILE A 476 10.81 -15.92 8.10
CA ILE A 476 10.86 -14.63 8.80
C ILE A 476 11.92 -14.59 9.91
N LEU A 477 12.36 -15.73 10.44
CA LEU A 477 13.25 -15.81 11.61
C LEU A 477 14.59 -15.08 11.42
N PRO A 478 15.26 -15.13 10.27
CA PRO A 478 16.49 -14.36 10.06
C PRO A 478 16.28 -12.85 10.24
N LEU A 479 15.11 -12.33 9.83
CA LEU A 479 14.76 -10.92 10.02
C LEU A 479 14.53 -10.59 11.51
N LEU A 480 13.73 -11.41 12.21
CA LEU A 480 13.43 -11.19 13.63
C LEU A 480 14.70 -11.28 14.50
N LYS A 481 15.67 -12.10 14.11
CA LYS A 481 16.97 -12.27 14.82
C LYS A 481 18.01 -11.21 14.44
N ASP A 482 17.78 -10.38 13.42
CA ASP A 482 18.73 -9.35 13.02
C ASP A 482 18.53 -8.05 13.83
N PRO A 483 19.47 -7.70 14.74
CA PRO A 483 19.33 -6.49 15.56
C PRO A 483 19.44 -5.18 14.76
N LYS A 484 19.79 -5.25 13.46
CA LYS A 484 19.88 -4.09 12.55
C LYS A 484 18.64 -3.95 11.69
N ALA A 485 17.73 -4.91 11.72
CA ALA A 485 16.51 -4.84 10.93
C ALA A 485 15.63 -3.69 11.45
N PRO A 486 15.16 -2.78 10.57
CA PRO A 486 14.22 -1.75 10.96
C PRO A 486 12.85 -2.36 11.32
N LEU A 487 11.94 -1.51 11.78
CA LEU A 487 10.58 -1.92 12.15
C LEU A 487 9.60 -1.51 11.06
N PRO A 488 8.43 -2.17 10.92
CA PRO A 488 7.38 -1.74 9.99
C PRO A 488 6.95 -0.27 10.19
N MET A 489 7.01 0.23 11.42
CA MET A 489 6.72 1.62 11.75
C MET A 489 7.82 2.62 11.34
N THR A 490 8.88 2.15 10.70
CA THR A 490 9.94 3.00 10.15
C THR A 490 9.44 3.66 8.86
N ARG A 491 9.70 4.97 8.72
CA ARG A 491 9.41 5.70 7.49
C ARG A 491 10.04 5.00 6.27
N ALA A 492 9.29 4.89 5.16
CA ALA A 492 9.69 4.14 3.97
C ALA A 492 11.12 4.48 3.47
N ASP A 493 11.44 5.78 3.34
CA ASP A 493 12.78 6.23 2.96
C ASP A 493 13.89 5.95 3.98
N GLY A 494 13.55 5.58 5.20
CA GLY A 494 14.49 5.19 6.27
C GLY A 494 14.82 3.70 6.28
N ILE A 495 14.18 2.90 5.43
CA ILE A 495 14.39 1.46 5.35
C ILE A 495 15.46 1.17 4.28
N PRO A 496 16.64 0.61 4.66
CA PRO A 496 17.65 0.21 3.68
C PRO A 496 17.09 -0.83 2.70
N GLU A 497 17.51 -0.76 1.43
CA GLU A 497 16.99 -1.58 0.32
C GLU A 497 16.87 -3.06 0.64
N LYS A 498 17.93 -3.66 1.23
CA LYS A 498 17.94 -5.08 1.60
C LYS A 498 16.84 -5.52 2.57
N TYR A 499 16.24 -4.57 3.29
CA TYR A 499 15.15 -4.83 4.25
C TYR A 499 13.79 -4.38 3.72
N ARG A 500 13.70 -3.76 2.52
CA ARG A 500 12.45 -3.21 2.03
C ARG A 500 11.37 -4.29 1.95
N HIS A 501 11.56 -5.31 1.12
CA HIS A 501 10.58 -6.40 0.99
C HIS A 501 10.34 -7.13 2.33
N PRO A 502 11.35 -7.53 3.10
CA PRO A 502 11.09 -8.17 4.39
C PRO A 502 10.29 -7.35 5.40
N ILE A 503 10.47 -6.02 5.43
CA ILE A 503 9.86 -5.15 6.46
C ILE A 503 8.54 -4.54 6.00
N VAL A 504 8.41 -4.21 4.72
CA VAL A 504 7.23 -3.47 4.21
C VAL A 504 6.17 -4.44 3.70
N TYR A 505 6.57 -5.56 3.11
CA TYR A 505 5.70 -6.60 2.52
C TYR A 505 5.54 -7.79 3.47
N PHE A 506 6.62 -8.59 3.64
CA PHE A 506 6.55 -9.91 4.23
C PHE A 506 6.14 -9.90 5.71
N LYS A 507 6.85 -9.16 6.56
CA LYS A 507 6.57 -9.14 8.00
C LYS A 507 5.15 -8.69 8.33
N PRO A 508 4.63 -7.55 7.77
CA PRO A 508 3.26 -7.14 8.03
C PRO A 508 2.23 -8.14 7.51
N ALA A 509 2.42 -8.67 6.28
CA ALA A 509 1.51 -9.66 5.72
C ALA A 509 1.45 -10.94 6.57
N LEU A 510 2.60 -11.48 6.97
CA LEU A 510 2.65 -12.65 7.85
C LEU A 510 2.01 -12.36 9.21
N GLY A 511 2.19 -11.15 9.75
CA GLY A 511 1.52 -10.74 10.98
C GLY A 511 0.00 -10.78 10.85
N LEU A 512 -0.54 -10.31 9.74
CA LEU A 512 -1.99 -10.37 9.49
C LEU A 512 -2.48 -11.81 9.26
N VAL A 513 -1.67 -12.66 8.62
CA VAL A 513 -1.96 -14.09 8.49
C VAL A 513 -2.00 -14.74 9.87
N LEU A 514 -1.01 -14.51 10.74
CA LEU A 514 -1.00 -15.03 12.12
C LEU A 514 -2.20 -14.52 12.92
N LEU A 515 -2.53 -13.24 12.79
CA LEU A 515 -3.68 -12.64 13.46
C LEU A 515 -4.99 -13.29 13.03
N ARG A 516 -5.14 -13.57 11.71
CA ARG A 516 -6.32 -14.20 11.14
C ARG A 516 -6.42 -15.68 11.47
N GLU A 517 -5.31 -16.43 11.34
CA GLU A 517 -5.33 -17.89 11.46
C GLU A 517 -5.17 -18.38 12.90
N GLN A 518 -4.36 -17.68 13.72
CA GLN A 518 -3.95 -18.19 15.02
C GLN A 518 -4.57 -17.42 16.21
N VAL A 519 -4.92 -16.13 16.03
CA VAL A 519 -5.38 -15.28 17.14
C VAL A 519 -6.89 -15.08 17.12
N LEU A 520 -7.43 -14.52 16.04
CA LEU A 520 -8.85 -14.13 15.98
C LEU A 520 -9.75 -15.18 15.35
N GLY A 521 -9.24 -15.99 14.42
CA GLY A 521 -10.02 -16.81 13.53
C GLY A 521 -10.64 -15.99 12.38
N HIS A 522 -11.00 -16.69 11.29
CA HIS A 522 -11.45 -16.09 10.03
C HIS A 522 -12.64 -15.14 10.21
N ASP A 523 -13.68 -15.58 10.92
CA ASP A 523 -14.93 -14.80 11.01
C ASP A 523 -14.74 -13.45 11.68
N ARG A 524 -14.00 -13.41 12.80
CA ARG A 524 -13.75 -12.17 13.56
C ARG A 524 -12.78 -11.26 12.81
N PHE A 525 -11.69 -11.81 12.27
CA PHE A 525 -10.70 -11.04 11.52
C PHE A 525 -11.31 -10.45 10.25
N ASP A 526 -11.96 -11.28 9.41
CA ASP A 526 -12.51 -10.84 8.14
C ASP A 526 -13.62 -9.80 8.34
N TYR A 527 -14.43 -9.94 9.39
CA TYR A 527 -15.42 -8.93 9.77
C TYR A 527 -14.74 -7.61 10.14
N ALA A 528 -13.76 -7.60 11.04
CA ALA A 528 -13.07 -6.40 11.50
C ALA A 528 -12.31 -5.71 10.35
N PHE A 529 -11.63 -6.48 9.50
CA PHE A 529 -10.88 -5.95 8.37
C PHE A 529 -11.80 -5.30 7.31
N ARG A 530 -12.93 -5.92 7.00
CA ARG A 530 -13.96 -5.30 6.15
C ARG A 530 -14.53 -4.01 6.76
N ARG A 531 -14.72 -3.97 8.09
CA ARG A 531 -15.17 -2.76 8.80
C ARG A 531 -14.13 -1.65 8.71
N TYR A 532 -12.84 -1.98 8.80
CA TYR A 532 -11.76 -1.02 8.59
C TYR A 532 -11.81 -0.42 7.18
N ILE A 533 -11.87 -1.25 6.14
CA ILE A 533 -11.96 -0.77 4.75
C ILE A 533 -13.19 0.12 4.56
N GLN A 534 -14.38 -0.30 5.05
CA GLN A 534 -15.61 0.48 4.93
C GLN A 534 -15.54 1.84 5.66
N ALA A 535 -14.91 1.89 6.84
CA ALA A 535 -14.79 3.12 7.61
C ALA A 535 -13.83 4.12 6.93
N TRP A 536 -12.78 3.62 6.29
CA TRP A 536 -11.71 4.42 5.75
C TRP A 536 -11.66 4.50 4.21
N ALA A 537 -12.62 3.90 3.52
CA ALA A 537 -12.72 4.03 2.06
C ALA A 537 -12.75 5.51 1.64
N TYR A 538 -11.85 5.88 0.74
CA TYR A 538 -11.63 7.25 0.22
C TYR A 538 -11.25 8.27 1.31
N ARG A 539 -10.53 7.83 2.34
CA ARG A 539 -10.05 8.62 3.46
C ARG A 539 -8.61 8.28 3.79
N HIS A 540 -8.04 9.03 4.74
CA HIS A 540 -6.63 8.97 5.11
C HIS A 540 -6.43 8.41 6.53
N PRO A 541 -6.45 7.08 6.73
CA PRO A 541 -6.14 6.46 8.02
C PRO A 541 -4.64 6.49 8.33
N GLY A 542 -4.33 6.32 9.61
CA GLY A 542 -3.00 5.98 10.08
C GLY A 542 -2.97 4.62 10.78
N PRO A 543 -1.79 4.14 11.21
CA PRO A 543 -1.65 2.83 11.87
C PRO A 543 -2.58 2.63 13.07
N TYR A 544 -2.69 3.61 13.94
CA TYR A 544 -3.54 3.50 15.12
C TYR A 544 -5.03 3.47 14.81
N ASP A 545 -5.47 4.04 13.69
CA ASP A 545 -6.84 3.90 13.21
C ASP A 545 -7.14 2.43 12.87
N PHE A 546 -6.20 1.78 12.16
CA PHE A 546 -6.30 0.35 11.85
C PHE A 546 -6.32 -0.51 13.12
N PHE A 547 -5.35 -0.32 14.01
CA PHE A 547 -5.24 -1.11 15.23
C PHE A 547 -6.51 -1.01 16.09
N ARG A 548 -7.02 0.20 16.31
CA ARG A 548 -8.25 0.44 17.09
C ARG A 548 -9.50 -0.17 16.43
N VAL A 549 -9.63 -0.07 15.09
CA VAL A 549 -10.76 -0.69 14.41
C VAL A 549 -10.71 -2.20 14.55
N MET A 550 -9.55 -2.82 14.37
CA MET A 550 -9.40 -4.27 14.51
C MET A 550 -9.76 -4.73 15.92
N GLU A 551 -9.26 -4.08 16.96
CA GLU A 551 -9.58 -4.41 18.35
C GLU A 551 -11.08 -4.24 18.66
N ASN A 552 -11.65 -3.10 18.25
CA ASN A 552 -13.04 -2.79 18.56
C ASN A 552 -14.03 -3.70 17.84
N GLU A 553 -13.79 -3.97 16.55
CA GLU A 553 -14.69 -4.79 15.74
C GLU A 553 -14.49 -6.30 15.96
N ALA A 554 -13.29 -6.73 16.35
CA ALA A 554 -13.03 -8.11 16.76
C ALA A 554 -13.40 -8.40 18.22
N GLY A 555 -13.54 -7.34 19.06
CA GLY A 555 -13.81 -7.46 20.47
C GLY A 555 -12.67 -8.15 21.25
N GLU A 556 -11.41 -7.77 20.93
CA GLU A 556 -10.19 -8.34 21.53
C GLU A 556 -9.15 -7.26 21.80
N ASP A 557 -8.46 -7.31 22.92
CA ASP A 557 -7.27 -6.50 23.14
C ASP A 557 -6.09 -7.11 22.37
N LEU A 558 -5.65 -6.41 21.33
CA LEU A 558 -4.52 -6.81 20.50
C LEU A 558 -3.29 -5.92 20.71
N SER A 559 -3.30 -5.06 21.71
CA SER A 559 -2.20 -4.12 21.98
C SER A 559 -0.85 -4.83 22.19
N TRP A 560 -0.85 -6.01 22.75
CA TRP A 560 0.31 -6.88 22.88
C TRP A 560 0.84 -7.31 21.51
N PHE A 561 -0.05 -7.73 20.58
CA PHE A 561 0.32 -8.17 19.24
C PHE A 561 0.90 -7.01 18.41
N TRP A 562 0.25 -5.85 18.45
CA TRP A 562 0.78 -4.67 17.75
C TRP A 562 2.15 -4.30 18.26
N ARG A 563 2.36 -4.31 19.57
CA ARG A 563 3.63 -3.99 20.22
C ARG A 563 4.75 -4.90 19.76
N GLU A 564 4.57 -6.21 19.81
CA GLU A 564 5.62 -7.16 19.46
C GLU A 564 5.88 -7.24 17.96
N TRP A 565 4.85 -7.08 17.12
CA TRP A 565 4.96 -7.31 15.69
C TRP A 565 5.32 -6.04 14.88
N PHE A 566 4.78 -4.89 15.24
CA PHE A 566 4.99 -3.64 14.50
C PHE A 566 6.02 -2.71 15.16
N PHE A 567 6.20 -2.78 16.48
CA PHE A 567 7.10 -1.88 17.22
C PHE A 567 8.36 -2.57 17.76
N HIS A 568 8.50 -3.90 17.54
CA HIS A 568 9.68 -4.67 17.92
C HIS A 568 10.00 -5.76 16.89
N ASN A 569 11.24 -6.27 16.95
CA ASN A 569 11.69 -7.47 16.26
C ASN A 569 12.01 -8.55 17.34
N TRP A 570 11.00 -8.94 18.10
CA TRP A 570 11.13 -9.98 19.10
C TRP A 570 10.96 -11.35 18.46
N CYS A 571 11.55 -12.37 19.08
CA CYS A 571 11.36 -13.77 18.69
C CYS A 571 10.39 -14.47 19.66
N LEU A 572 9.80 -15.55 19.17
CA LEU A 572 9.07 -16.54 19.92
C LEU A 572 9.99 -17.75 20.15
N ASP A 573 10.00 -18.34 21.35
CA ASP A 573 10.65 -19.62 21.65
C ASP A 573 9.79 -20.37 22.69
N LEU A 574 8.92 -21.25 22.22
CA LEU A 574 8.03 -22.05 23.05
C LEU A 574 8.66 -23.43 23.31
N ALA A 575 8.60 -23.89 24.55
CA ALA A 575 9.18 -25.17 24.94
C ALA A 575 8.22 -26.03 25.74
N VAL A 576 8.30 -27.35 25.56
CA VAL A 576 7.79 -28.31 26.55
C VAL A 576 8.91 -28.59 27.55
N ARG A 577 8.86 -27.94 28.71
CA ARG A 577 9.97 -27.92 29.67
C ARG A 577 10.03 -29.17 30.52
N GLU A 578 8.87 -29.66 30.93
CA GLU A 578 8.76 -30.81 31.80
C GLU A 578 7.41 -31.49 31.66
N VAL A 579 7.38 -32.80 31.73
CA VAL A 579 6.13 -33.57 31.83
C VAL A 579 6.27 -34.57 32.98
N GLN A 580 5.42 -34.41 34.00
CA GLN A 580 5.34 -35.33 35.14
C GLN A 580 4.05 -36.12 35.01
N VAL A 581 4.17 -37.47 34.93
CA VAL A 581 3.03 -38.36 34.82
C VAL A 581 2.84 -39.03 36.18
N ALA A 582 1.65 -38.88 36.76
CA ALA A 582 1.21 -39.53 37.96
C ALA A 582 -0.02 -40.42 37.69
N ASP A 583 -0.43 -41.23 38.66
CA ASP A 583 -1.61 -42.08 38.55
C ASP A 583 -2.86 -41.24 38.18
N GLY A 584 -3.33 -41.38 36.97
CA GLY A 584 -4.55 -40.72 36.46
C GLY A 584 -4.38 -39.27 35.98
N SER A 585 -3.19 -38.69 35.98
CA SER A 585 -2.95 -37.31 35.51
C SER A 585 -1.56 -37.12 34.92
N ALA A 586 -1.39 -36.07 34.12
CA ALA A 586 -0.10 -35.55 33.66
C ALA A 586 -0.01 -34.04 33.89
N ASP A 587 1.08 -33.60 34.50
CA ASP A 587 1.41 -32.21 34.66
C ASP A 587 2.40 -31.82 33.57
N ILE A 588 1.92 -30.99 32.62
CA ILE A 588 2.70 -30.55 31.46
C ILE A 588 3.11 -29.10 31.67
N THR A 589 4.41 -28.86 31.83
CA THR A 589 4.96 -27.51 31.98
C THR A 589 5.48 -27.03 30.63
N ILE A 590 4.85 -25.98 30.12
CA ILE A 590 5.28 -25.24 28.94
C ILE A 590 5.94 -23.94 29.36
N ALA A 591 6.85 -23.43 28.50
CA ALA A 591 7.55 -22.17 28.75
C ALA A 591 7.64 -21.34 27.48
N ASN A 592 7.64 -20.01 27.63
CA ASN A 592 8.04 -19.05 26.65
C ASN A 592 9.43 -18.51 27.00
N LEU A 593 10.42 -18.80 26.17
CA LEU A 593 11.84 -18.56 26.47
C LEU A 593 12.38 -17.28 25.83
N ASP A 594 11.57 -16.59 25.00
CA ASP A 594 11.91 -15.31 24.38
C ASP A 594 10.80 -14.27 24.63
N ARG A 595 10.77 -13.16 23.91
CA ARG A 595 9.99 -11.97 24.24
C ARG A 595 8.60 -11.93 23.62
N MET A 596 8.41 -12.55 22.45
CA MET A 596 7.12 -12.59 21.75
C MET A 596 6.19 -13.59 22.43
N ALA A 597 4.89 -13.29 22.46
CA ALA A 597 3.87 -14.20 22.94
C ALA A 597 2.80 -14.44 21.88
N LEU A 598 2.47 -15.70 21.64
CA LEU A 598 1.38 -16.08 20.74
C LEU A 598 0.56 -17.19 21.42
N PRO A 599 -0.74 -17.32 21.07
CA PRO A 599 -1.48 -18.52 21.40
C PRO A 599 -0.84 -19.73 20.71
N ALA A 600 -0.94 -20.89 21.31
CA ALA A 600 -0.32 -22.10 20.79
C ALA A 600 -1.27 -23.29 20.85
N MET A 601 -0.95 -24.33 20.08
CA MET A 601 -1.59 -25.63 20.16
C MET A 601 -0.62 -26.62 20.78
N LEU A 602 -1.09 -27.39 21.77
CA LEU A 602 -0.41 -28.58 22.25
C LEU A 602 -1.04 -29.81 21.61
N GLU A 603 -0.22 -30.73 21.16
CA GLU A 603 -0.65 -32.09 20.80
C GLU A 603 -0.08 -33.11 21.77
N LEU A 604 -0.96 -33.87 22.39
CA LEU A 604 -0.65 -35.01 23.23
C LEU A 604 -0.83 -36.27 22.40
N VAL A 605 0.16 -37.13 22.38
CA VAL A 605 0.09 -38.47 21.77
C VAL A 605 0.18 -39.52 22.86
N TRP A 606 -0.83 -40.35 22.94
CA TRP A 606 -0.91 -41.43 23.88
C TRP A 606 -0.21 -42.70 23.37
N LYS A 607 0.20 -43.64 24.25
CA LYS A 607 0.90 -44.87 23.81
C LYS A 607 0.07 -45.78 22.89
N ASP A 608 -1.24 -45.68 22.89
CA ASP A 608 -2.12 -46.39 21.96
C ASP A 608 -2.23 -45.74 20.59
N GLY A 609 -1.58 -44.57 20.37
CA GLY A 609 -1.59 -43.80 19.13
C GLY A 609 -2.69 -42.77 19.05
N THR A 610 -3.59 -42.70 20.03
CA THR A 610 -4.61 -41.65 20.05
C THR A 610 -3.97 -40.28 20.29
N ARG A 611 -4.61 -39.23 19.79
CA ARG A 611 -4.12 -37.83 19.84
C ARG A 611 -5.17 -36.95 20.47
N GLU A 612 -4.74 -36.00 21.25
CA GLU A 612 -5.55 -34.95 21.86
C GLU A 612 -4.89 -33.60 21.62
N ARG A 613 -5.67 -32.57 21.32
CA ARG A 613 -5.16 -31.21 21.14
C ARG A 613 -5.73 -30.26 22.17
N ILE A 614 -4.89 -29.43 22.75
CA ILE A 614 -5.24 -28.43 23.77
C ILE A 614 -4.83 -27.06 23.25
N SER A 615 -5.78 -26.12 23.15
CA SER A 615 -5.51 -24.74 22.82
C SER A 615 -4.93 -24.02 24.06
N VAL A 616 -3.82 -23.34 23.88
CA VAL A 616 -3.16 -22.50 24.87
C VAL A 616 -3.39 -21.05 24.48
N PRO A 617 -4.31 -20.33 25.14
CA PRO A 617 -4.58 -18.93 24.82
C PRO A 617 -3.40 -18.03 25.22
N VAL A 618 -3.30 -16.85 24.59
CA VAL A 618 -2.19 -15.90 24.84
C VAL A 618 -2.15 -15.41 26.28
N GLU A 619 -3.29 -15.35 26.96
CA GLU A 619 -3.42 -14.97 28.37
C GLU A 619 -2.65 -15.92 29.32
N THR A 620 -2.28 -17.08 28.84
CA THR A 620 -1.38 -18.00 29.57
C THR A 620 -0.09 -17.31 29.97
N TRP A 621 0.38 -16.37 29.17
CA TRP A 621 1.65 -15.65 29.32
C TRP A 621 1.55 -14.36 30.15
N LEU A 622 0.33 -13.94 30.57
CA LEU A 622 0.13 -12.72 31.35
C LEU A 622 0.85 -12.72 32.72
N GLN A 623 1.00 -13.88 33.33
CA GLN A 623 1.51 -14.02 34.69
C GLN A 623 2.97 -14.50 34.77
N GLY A 624 3.58 -14.85 33.65
CA GLY A 624 4.96 -15.30 33.60
C GLY A 624 5.30 -16.09 32.35
N ASP A 625 6.54 -16.52 32.32
CA ASP A 625 7.15 -17.25 31.21
C ASP A 625 6.87 -18.76 31.22
N THR A 626 6.21 -19.27 32.26
CA THR A 626 6.02 -20.71 32.47
C THR A 626 4.60 -21.00 32.94
N ARG A 627 4.01 -22.07 32.41
CA ARG A 627 2.68 -22.54 32.83
C ARG A 627 2.63 -24.06 32.91
N THR A 628 2.09 -24.58 33.99
CA THR A 628 1.78 -26.00 34.13
C THR A 628 0.31 -26.26 33.87
N LEU A 629 0.03 -27.17 32.95
CA LEU A 629 -1.30 -27.66 32.60
C LEU A 629 -1.51 -29.03 33.25
N HIS A 630 -2.63 -29.19 33.95
CA HIS A 630 -3.03 -30.47 34.56
C HIS A 630 -4.01 -31.17 33.60
N VAL A 631 -3.60 -32.31 33.06
CA VAL A 631 -4.38 -33.07 32.07
C VAL A 631 -4.73 -34.45 32.66
N PRO A 632 -5.99 -34.89 32.56
CA PRO A 632 -6.32 -36.26 32.91
C PRO A 632 -5.57 -37.26 32.02
N ALA A 633 -4.87 -38.21 32.63
CA ALA A 633 -4.09 -39.22 31.91
C ALA A 633 -4.63 -40.61 32.23
N THR A 634 -5.64 -41.04 31.45
CA THR A 634 -6.27 -42.38 31.63
C THR A 634 -5.41 -43.50 31.04
N GLN A 635 -4.35 -43.15 30.31
CA GLN A 635 -3.37 -44.08 29.71
C GLN A 635 -1.97 -43.41 29.63
N PRO A 636 -0.90 -44.20 29.42
CA PRO A 636 0.45 -43.64 29.36
C PRO A 636 0.62 -42.68 28.17
N LEU A 637 1.22 -41.52 28.44
CA LEU A 637 1.58 -40.51 27.45
C LEU A 637 2.85 -40.94 26.71
N ALA A 638 2.87 -40.76 25.38
CA ALA A 638 4.02 -41.05 24.53
C ALA A 638 4.83 -39.80 24.20
N SER A 639 4.16 -38.70 23.84
CA SER A 639 4.81 -37.42 23.60
C SER A 639 3.87 -36.23 23.81
N VAL A 640 4.46 -35.04 24.01
CA VAL A 640 3.77 -33.75 24.02
C VAL A 640 4.54 -32.81 23.09
N THR A 641 3.83 -32.16 22.18
CA THR A 641 4.45 -31.21 21.24
C THR A 641 3.68 -29.90 21.27
N VAL A 642 4.37 -28.76 21.42
CA VAL A 642 3.83 -27.42 21.20
C VAL A 642 4.06 -27.02 19.75
N ASP A 643 3.08 -26.36 19.14
CA ASP A 643 3.05 -26.00 17.70
C ASP A 643 3.29 -27.21 16.76
N PRO A 644 2.46 -28.27 16.86
CA PRO A 644 2.65 -29.50 16.09
C PRO A 644 2.50 -29.27 14.57
N ASP A 645 1.77 -28.23 14.16
CA ASP A 645 1.47 -27.92 12.75
C ASP A 645 2.49 -26.96 12.13
N HIS A 646 3.49 -26.50 12.89
CA HIS A 646 4.51 -25.55 12.42
C HIS A 646 3.93 -24.25 11.84
N VAL A 647 3.04 -23.61 12.57
CA VAL A 647 2.34 -22.38 12.14
C VAL A 647 2.81 -21.12 12.87
N LEU A 648 3.69 -21.25 13.87
CA LEU A 648 4.25 -20.14 14.64
C LEU A 648 5.72 -19.88 14.28
N PRO A 649 6.21 -18.62 14.35
CA PRO A 649 7.60 -18.26 14.07
C PRO A 649 8.53 -18.61 15.27
N ASP A 650 8.59 -19.87 15.63
CA ASP A 650 9.37 -20.35 16.77
C ASP A 650 10.86 -20.44 16.42
N ALA A 651 11.67 -19.73 17.19
CA ALA A 651 13.10 -19.57 16.95
C ALA A 651 13.93 -20.83 17.26
N ASN A 652 13.37 -21.79 18.00
CA ASN A 652 14.07 -23.00 18.43
C ASN A 652 13.14 -24.22 18.57
N ARG A 653 12.79 -24.83 17.48
CA ARG A 653 11.87 -25.98 17.46
C ARG A 653 12.40 -27.26 18.11
N SER A 654 13.69 -27.30 18.49
CA SER A 654 14.29 -28.50 19.12
C SER A 654 13.79 -28.77 20.54
N ASN A 655 13.19 -27.76 21.18
CA ASN A 655 12.64 -27.84 22.53
C ASN A 655 11.11 -27.95 22.59
N ASN A 656 10.44 -27.95 21.38
CA ASN A 656 8.99 -28.00 21.30
C ASN A 656 8.39 -29.36 21.67
N THR A 657 9.18 -30.42 21.71
CA THR A 657 8.67 -31.79 21.94
C THR A 657 9.34 -32.46 23.11
N TRP A 658 8.51 -32.96 24.02
CA TRP A 658 8.89 -33.94 25.01
C TRP A 658 8.44 -35.35 24.57
N THR A 659 9.30 -36.35 24.78
CA THR A 659 8.99 -37.75 24.49
C THR A 659 9.20 -38.55 25.76
N ALA A 660 8.27 -39.47 26.05
CA ALA A 660 8.39 -40.36 27.18
C ALA A 660 9.64 -41.25 27.08
N PRO A 661 10.35 -41.45 28.20
CA PRO A 661 11.54 -42.25 28.23
C PRO A 661 11.32 -43.75 27.91
#